data_e11a0025c16f6d52ac979ae172aac39a
#
_entry.id   e11a0025c16f6d52ac979ae172aac39a
#
_cell.length_a   1.000
_cell.length_b   1.000
_cell.length_c   1.000
_cell.angle_alpha   90.00
_cell.angle_beta   90.00
_cell.angle_gamma   90.00
#
_symmetry.space_group_name_H-M   'P 1'
#
loop_
_entity.id
_entity.type
_entity.pdbx_description
1 polymer ?
#
loop_
_entity_poly.entity_id
_entity_poly.type
_entity_poly.pdbx_seq_one_letter_code
_entity_poly.pdbx_strand_id
1 'polypeptide(L)'
;MRIAVIGGGPGGLYFSALMKQLDPSHDITVWERNAPDDTFGFGVVFSDETLGGIQNADPIVAEQMSEQFARWTDIDILFAGETHTVGGQGFAAMGRKELLQLLQARCRDLGVEIRFSTLSPDTADLMRDFDLVLAADGINSRTRESYAEHFGPQLDPRASKYMWMGTDRVFEAFTFAVLHTPHGIMQLHGYPYSDKRSTFIVEMHEDVWRRAGFDATEHDVFAPGDSDELAVEKIRELFADVLDGHDVLTNNSKWLNFTTVRNEHWHHRNLVILGDAAHTAHFSIGSGTKLAMEDALALAACLHEHRALDDALEAYEAERRPVVASTQRAAQASLEWFERIGQYSDQDPLQFSFNLLTRSRRITLDNLAVRDPAFAAEVVRGAPLAGRIVDEPAMFRPHLIGALELKNRIVVSPMDMYSAVDGVPGDFHLVHLGSKAQGGAGLVMTEMVCVSAEGRITPGCAGLYTDEQRDAWGRVVDYVHETTTAKIGVQIGHSGRKGSTRRMWEGMDEPLPEGNWPLVAASALPYSSSNQVPEQIDRAMMDTVRDQFVEATRRAADAGFDLAEFHAAHGYLISGFLSPVSNRRTDEYGGSLENRLRFPLEVFDAMRAAWPAERPLSVRLSATDWIDGGNTIDDAVEIARAFIAHGADAIDVSSGQIAAEERPQFGRSYQTPFADAIRNRVAAAAGVTVIAVGAVSSYDDVNSILLAGRADLVALGRTHLWDPQWTLHAAADQGYSGAGADWVAPFRAGSRRPPAARTDAVRPRLSLIREASDASTITGHRRWIPRPETILSR
;
A
#
# COMPACT_ATOMS: atom_id res chain seq x y z
N MET A 1 24.93 21.66 -27.69
CA MET A 1 23.45 21.80 -27.72
C MET A 1 23.02 23.13 -27.14
N ARG A 2 21.96 23.73 -27.71
CA ARG A 2 21.23 24.84 -27.09
C ARG A 2 20.11 24.24 -26.24
N ILE A 3 20.13 24.53 -24.94
CA ILE A 3 19.22 23.92 -23.98
C ILE A 3 18.41 25.02 -23.26
N ALA A 4 17.11 24.92 -23.33
CA ALA A 4 16.18 25.76 -22.58
C ALA A 4 15.71 25.04 -21.33
N VAL A 5 15.79 25.67 -20.15
CA VAL A 5 15.31 25.13 -18.88
C VAL A 5 14.24 26.04 -18.29
N ILE A 6 13.05 25.54 -18.14
CA ILE A 6 11.90 26.25 -17.54
C ILE A 6 11.80 25.85 -16.06
N GLY A 7 12.18 26.76 -15.16
CA GLY A 7 12.19 26.58 -13.72
C GLY A 7 13.59 26.43 -13.13
N GLY A 8 13.92 27.33 -12.21
CA GLY A 8 15.19 27.40 -11.44
C GLY A 8 15.10 26.66 -10.10
N GLY A 9 14.29 25.59 -10.02
CA GLY A 9 14.25 24.70 -8.88
C GLY A 9 15.46 23.75 -8.83
N PRO A 10 15.58 22.90 -7.77
CA PRO A 10 16.74 22.03 -7.58
C PRO A 10 17.03 21.13 -8.79
N GLY A 11 16.00 20.53 -9.39
CA GLY A 11 16.17 19.67 -10.57
C GLY A 11 16.68 20.41 -11.80
N GLY A 12 16.09 21.56 -12.14
CA GLY A 12 16.50 22.37 -13.31
C GLY A 12 17.90 22.93 -13.18
N LEU A 13 18.27 23.46 -12.01
CA LEU A 13 19.62 23.98 -11.76
C LEU A 13 20.67 22.85 -11.77
N TYR A 14 20.37 21.74 -11.08
CA TYR A 14 21.30 20.62 -11.00
C TYR A 14 21.53 19.98 -12.37
N PHE A 15 20.49 19.77 -13.16
CA PHE A 15 20.60 19.34 -14.56
C PHE A 15 21.49 20.27 -15.37
N SER A 16 21.27 21.58 -15.26
CA SER A 16 22.06 22.61 -16.00
C SER A 16 23.54 22.54 -15.63
N ALA A 17 23.86 22.40 -14.35
CA ALA A 17 25.23 22.23 -13.87
C ALA A 17 25.89 20.97 -14.42
N LEU A 18 25.18 19.83 -14.37
CA LEU A 18 25.67 18.55 -14.87
C LEU A 18 25.94 18.58 -16.39
N MET A 19 25.02 19.13 -17.16
CA MET A 19 25.21 19.24 -18.62
C MET A 19 26.41 20.11 -18.98
N LYS A 20 26.63 21.23 -18.28
CA LYS A 20 27.80 22.07 -18.47
C LYS A 20 29.11 21.42 -18.07
N GLN A 21 29.10 20.56 -17.06
CA GLN A 21 30.28 19.75 -16.70
C GLN A 21 30.60 18.71 -17.77
N LEU A 22 29.57 18.09 -18.34
CA LEU A 22 29.73 17.11 -19.41
C LEU A 22 30.35 17.72 -20.69
N ASP A 23 29.84 18.87 -21.08
CA ASP A 23 30.35 19.59 -22.24
C ASP A 23 30.20 21.10 -22.01
N PRO A 24 31.32 21.82 -21.74
CA PRO A 24 31.30 23.27 -21.54
C PRO A 24 30.80 24.08 -22.76
N SER A 25 30.72 23.45 -23.94
CA SER A 25 30.19 24.09 -25.16
C SER A 25 28.67 24.18 -25.21
N HIS A 26 27.95 23.51 -24.30
CA HIS A 26 26.51 23.63 -24.22
C HIS A 26 26.10 25.07 -23.90
N ASP A 27 25.13 25.58 -24.65
CA ASP A 27 24.51 26.89 -24.42
C ASP A 27 23.20 26.67 -23.65
N ILE A 28 23.20 27.02 -22.34
CA ILE A 28 22.10 26.71 -21.43
C ILE A 28 21.54 28.00 -20.86
N THR A 29 20.24 28.19 -21.04
CA THR A 29 19.48 29.31 -20.44
C THR A 29 18.39 28.74 -19.52
N VAL A 30 18.39 29.18 -18.26
CA VAL A 30 17.39 28.88 -17.25
C VAL A 30 16.47 30.07 -17.04
N TRP A 31 15.17 29.91 -17.15
CA TRP A 31 14.16 30.90 -16.80
C TRP A 31 13.55 30.60 -15.45
N GLU A 32 13.65 31.55 -14.50
CA GLU A 32 13.02 31.46 -13.17
C GLU A 32 12.15 32.72 -12.94
N ARG A 33 10.86 32.45 -12.65
CA ARG A 33 9.88 33.54 -12.44
C ARG A 33 10.07 34.30 -11.12
N ASN A 34 10.68 33.66 -10.12
CA ASN A 34 10.94 34.25 -8.80
C ASN A 34 12.29 34.94 -8.75
N ALA A 35 12.50 35.76 -7.72
CA ALA A 35 13.82 36.33 -7.43
C ALA A 35 14.79 35.23 -6.91
N PRO A 36 16.13 35.48 -6.97
CA PRO A 36 17.12 34.49 -6.57
C PRO A 36 16.98 33.98 -5.13
N ASP A 37 16.46 34.79 -4.24
CA ASP A 37 16.31 34.49 -2.82
C ASP A 37 14.91 34.02 -2.43
N ASP A 38 13.98 34.04 -3.37
CA ASP A 38 12.62 33.58 -3.13
C ASP A 38 12.57 32.05 -3.10
N THR A 39 12.07 31.51 -2.01
CA THR A 39 11.86 30.07 -1.89
C THR A 39 10.60 29.79 -1.09
N PHE A 40 10.02 28.63 -1.30
CA PHE A 40 8.91 28.09 -0.54
C PHE A 40 9.40 26.95 0.37
N GLY A 41 8.89 26.90 1.61
CA GLY A 41 9.26 25.88 2.60
C GLY A 41 10.59 26.18 3.30
N PHE A 42 11.07 25.22 4.09
CA PHE A 42 12.19 25.39 5.01
C PHE A 42 13.31 24.37 4.74
N GLY A 43 13.26 23.19 5.35
CA GLY A 43 14.27 22.16 5.18
C GLY A 43 13.96 21.15 4.09
N VAL A 44 14.99 20.56 3.50
CA VAL A 44 14.90 19.41 2.58
C VAL A 44 15.74 18.26 3.11
N VAL A 45 15.17 17.06 3.09
CA VAL A 45 15.79 15.84 3.62
C VAL A 45 16.38 15.00 2.49
N PHE A 46 17.56 14.43 2.75
CA PHE A 46 18.26 13.53 1.85
C PHE A 46 18.56 12.19 2.54
N SER A 47 18.62 11.11 1.77
CA SER A 47 19.16 9.83 2.19
C SER A 47 20.60 9.64 1.72
N ASP A 48 21.36 8.81 2.41
CA ASP A 48 22.76 8.48 2.05
C ASP A 48 22.90 7.99 0.60
N GLU A 49 21.90 7.30 0.06
CA GLU A 49 21.90 6.81 -1.31
C GLU A 49 21.92 7.94 -2.35
N THR A 50 21.08 8.97 -2.16
CA THR A 50 21.04 10.15 -3.04
C THR A 50 22.35 10.92 -2.98
N LEU A 51 22.88 11.07 -1.77
CA LEU A 51 24.16 11.76 -1.57
C LEU A 51 25.31 11.05 -2.28
N GLY A 52 25.31 9.71 -2.31
CA GLY A 52 26.27 8.92 -3.09
C GLY A 52 26.18 9.18 -4.59
N GLY A 53 24.99 9.34 -5.14
CA GLY A 53 24.77 9.72 -6.54
C GLY A 53 25.32 11.12 -6.85
N ILE A 54 25.04 12.09 -6.00
CA ILE A 54 25.54 13.48 -6.13
C ILE A 54 27.08 13.50 -5.99
N GLN A 55 27.64 12.79 -5.02
CA GLN A 55 29.08 12.68 -4.80
C GLN A 55 29.84 12.19 -6.04
N ASN A 56 29.25 11.22 -6.74
CA ASN A 56 29.86 10.67 -7.95
C ASN A 56 29.75 11.61 -9.15
N ALA A 57 28.65 12.37 -9.26
CA ALA A 57 28.36 13.21 -10.42
C ALA A 57 28.96 14.63 -10.28
N ASP A 58 28.87 15.23 -9.11
CA ASP A 58 29.44 16.57 -8.82
C ASP A 58 30.00 16.58 -7.37
N PRO A 59 31.26 16.17 -7.19
CA PRO A 59 31.92 16.16 -5.86
C PRO A 59 31.94 17.53 -5.18
N ILE A 60 31.96 18.63 -5.96
CA ILE A 60 31.97 19.99 -5.41
C ILE A 60 30.62 20.31 -4.75
N VAL A 61 29.52 20.01 -5.44
CA VAL A 61 28.19 20.19 -4.89
C VAL A 61 28.01 19.30 -3.65
N ALA A 62 28.45 18.04 -3.72
CA ALA A 62 28.34 17.10 -2.60
C ALA A 62 29.13 17.56 -1.36
N GLU A 63 30.35 18.06 -1.51
CA GLU A 63 31.16 18.60 -0.42
C GLU A 63 30.48 19.81 0.23
N GLN A 64 30.06 20.79 -0.57
CA GLN A 64 29.37 21.97 -0.08
C GLN A 64 28.06 21.67 0.62
N MET A 65 27.27 20.69 0.12
CA MET A 65 26.06 20.19 0.80
C MET A 65 26.43 19.54 2.14
N SER A 66 27.46 18.69 2.15
CA SER A 66 27.87 17.96 3.35
C SER A 66 28.31 18.87 4.51
N GLU A 67 28.89 20.03 4.21
CA GLU A 67 29.27 21.03 5.20
C GLU A 67 28.09 21.75 5.86
N GLN A 68 26.93 21.75 5.21
CA GLN A 68 25.72 22.45 5.67
C GLN A 68 24.67 21.53 6.27
N PHE A 69 24.88 20.21 6.23
CA PHE A 69 23.86 19.27 6.70
C PHE A 69 23.71 19.25 8.23
N ALA A 70 22.49 19.39 8.70
CA ALA A 70 22.05 18.80 9.95
C ALA A 70 21.90 17.28 9.77
N ARG A 71 22.41 16.48 10.69
CA ARG A 71 22.38 15.00 10.62
C ARG A 71 21.82 14.42 11.91
N TRP A 72 20.98 13.42 11.77
CA TRP A 72 20.42 12.65 12.90
C TRP A 72 20.15 11.21 12.48
N THR A 73 19.98 10.33 13.50
CA THR A 73 19.77 8.90 13.28
C THR A 73 18.44 8.39 13.81
N ASP A 74 17.69 9.23 14.50
CA ASP A 74 16.55 8.81 15.30
C ASP A 74 15.24 9.37 14.73
N ILE A 75 14.16 8.67 15.02
CA ILE A 75 12.78 9.11 14.83
C ILE A 75 12.10 9.12 16.18
N ASP A 76 11.56 10.26 16.58
CA ASP A 76 10.71 10.42 17.76
C ASP A 76 9.24 10.37 17.38
N ILE A 77 8.46 9.56 18.06
CA ILE A 77 7.02 9.43 17.87
C ILE A 77 6.32 9.76 19.18
N LEU A 78 5.66 10.92 19.22
CA LEU A 78 4.87 11.41 20.35
C LEU A 78 3.41 11.07 20.12
N PHE A 79 2.86 10.17 20.93
CA PHE A 79 1.47 9.74 20.82
C PHE A 79 0.89 9.42 22.21
N ALA A 80 -0.31 9.90 22.49
CA ALA A 80 -1.05 9.65 23.74
C ALA A 80 -0.25 9.95 25.03
N GLY A 81 0.65 10.96 24.98
CA GLY A 81 1.49 11.37 26.11
C GLY A 81 2.76 10.56 26.31
N GLU A 82 3.05 9.61 25.45
CA GLU A 82 4.30 8.84 25.45
C GLU A 82 5.17 9.21 24.23
N THR A 83 6.49 9.05 24.38
CA THR A 83 7.46 9.24 23.30
C THR A 83 8.27 7.96 23.11
N HIS A 84 8.22 7.42 21.91
CA HIS A 84 9.06 6.31 21.49
C HIS A 84 10.13 6.81 20.51
N THR A 85 11.40 6.63 20.87
CA THR A 85 12.54 6.97 20.03
C THR A 85 13.05 5.72 19.33
N VAL A 86 13.21 5.77 18.01
CA VAL A 86 13.64 4.65 17.16
C VAL A 86 14.89 5.03 16.40
N GLY A 87 15.99 4.33 16.71
CA GLY A 87 17.32 4.64 16.18
C GLY A 87 17.63 4.05 14.80
N GLY A 88 18.86 4.29 14.36
CA GLY A 88 19.47 3.64 13.19
C GLY A 88 18.94 4.03 11.82
N GLN A 89 18.33 5.22 11.69
CA GLN A 89 17.67 5.64 10.46
C GLN A 89 18.57 6.40 9.46
N GLY A 90 19.49 7.23 9.91
CA GLY A 90 20.45 7.96 9.07
C GLY A 90 19.80 8.98 8.11
N PHE A 91 19.62 10.19 8.59
CA PHE A 91 19.07 11.31 7.80
C PHE A 91 20.06 12.47 7.75
N ALA A 92 19.97 13.25 6.66
CA ALA A 92 20.63 14.53 6.50
C ALA A 92 19.65 15.54 5.94
N ALA A 93 19.65 16.77 6.43
CA ALA A 93 18.86 17.85 5.85
C ALA A 93 19.64 19.15 5.82
N MET A 94 19.23 20.02 4.90
CA MET A 94 19.73 21.40 4.82
C MET A 94 18.58 22.33 4.48
N GLY A 95 18.80 23.64 4.67
CA GLY A 95 17.82 24.63 4.27
C GLY A 95 17.61 24.64 2.76
N ARG A 96 16.36 24.77 2.35
CA ARG A 96 16.00 24.81 0.91
C ARG A 96 16.60 26.04 0.22
N LYS A 97 16.67 27.17 0.92
CA LYS A 97 17.27 28.39 0.41
C LYS A 97 18.77 28.20 0.17
N GLU A 98 19.47 27.63 1.11
CA GLU A 98 20.87 27.29 1.06
C GLU A 98 21.19 26.36 -0.12
N LEU A 99 20.38 25.31 -0.30
CA LEU A 99 20.50 24.39 -1.45
C LEU A 99 20.38 25.14 -2.78
N LEU A 100 19.35 25.99 -2.92
CA LEU A 100 19.16 26.75 -4.15
C LEU A 100 20.31 27.73 -4.43
N GLN A 101 20.80 28.44 -3.42
CA GLN A 101 21.94 29.35 -3.54
C GLN A 101 23.22 28.63 -3.96
N LEU A 102 23.47 27.44 -3.38
CA LEU A 102 24.58 26.56 -3.75
C LEU A 102 24.50 26.14 -5.22
N LEU A 103 23.35 25.64 -5.66
CA LEU A 103 23.15 25.20 -7.05
C LEU A 103 23.21 26.39 -8.05
N GLN A 104 22.67 27.56 -7.67
CA GLN A 104 22.80 28.81 -8.47
C GLN A 104 24.26 29.27 -8.60
N ALA A 105 25.04 29.22 -7.52
CA ALA A 105 26.45 29.52 -7.56
C ALA A 105 27.18 28.55 -8.48
N ARG A 106 26.96 27.27 -8.34
CA ARG A 106 27.53 26.22 -9.20
C ARG A 106 27.23 26.45 -10.69
N CYS A 107 25.99 26.77 -11.00
CA CYS A 107 25.56 27.07 -12.36
C CYS A 107 26.32 28.32 -12.94
N ARG A 108 26.45 29.40 -12.14
CA ARG A 108 27.17 30.62 -12.57
C ARG A 108 28.64 30.30 -12.80
N ASP A 109 29.30 29.55 -11.92
CA ASP A 109 30.71 29.16 -12.04
C ASP A 109 30.97 28.34 -13.32
N LEU A 110 29.98 27.55 -13.74
CA LEU A 110 30.04 26.77 -14.97
C LEU A 110 29.61 27.54 -16.22
N GLY A 111 29.14 28.80 -16.07
CA GLY A 111 28.72 29.63 -17.19
C GLY A 111 27.32 29.34 -17.72
N VAL A 112 26.39 28.85 -16.87
CA VAL A 112 24.96 28.76 -17.19
C VAL A 112 24.31 30.13 -17.08
N GLU A 113 23.53 30.56 -18.06
CA GLU A 113 22.74 31.78 -18.00
C GLU A 113 21.46 31.53 -17.18
N ILE A 114 21.26 32.27 -16.06
CA ILE A 114 20.03 32.21 -15.26
C ILE A 114 19.30 33.55 -15.32
N ARG A 115 18.06 33.54 -15.79
CA ARG A 115 17.18 34.72 -15.92
C ARG A 115 16.13 34.67 -14.82
N PHE A 116 16.44 35.32 -13.70
CA PHE A 116 15.51 35.47 -12.57
C PHE A 116 14.42 36.50 -12.84
N SER A 117 13.34 36.46 -12.08
CA SER A 117 12.16 37.32 -12.19
C SER A 117 11.64 37.42 -13.64
N THR A 118 11.80 36.34 -14.39
CA THR A 118 11.53 36.29 -15.82
C THR A 118 10.70 35.04 -16.16
N LEU A 119 9.51 35.24 -16.72
CA LEU A 119 8.74 34.14 -17.29
C LEU A 119 9.45 33.60 -18.54
N SER A 120 9.40 32.27 -18.69
CA SER A 120 9.90 31.67 -19.93
C SER A 120 9.08 32.14 -21.13
N PRO A 121 9.68 32.20 -22.35
CA PRO A 121 8.91 32.25 -23.58
C PRO A 121 7.93 31.11 -23.70
N ASP A 122 7.03 31.20 -24.70
CA ASP A 122 6.12 30.08 -25.00
C ASP A 122 6.89 28.78 -25.30
N THR A 123 6.41 27.66 -24.76
CA THR A 123 7.10 26.37 -24.89
C THR A 123 7.26 25.96 -26.36
N ALA A 124 6.29 26.26 -27.24
CA ALA A 124 6.40 25.95 -28.66
C ALA A 124 7.49 26.75 -29.36
N ASP A 125 7.70 28.00 -28.94
CA ASP A 125 8.81 28.83 -29.45
C ASP A 125 10.17 28.28 -28.98
N LEU A 126 10.26 27.87 -27.70
CA LEU A 126 11.46 27.23 -27.16
C LEU A 126 11.79 25.94 -27.90
N MET A 127 10.79 25.05 -28.14
CA MET A 127 10.99 23.81 -28.86
C MET A 127 11.50 24.02 -30.29
N ARG A 128 11.15 25.15 -30.91
CA ARG A 128 11.64 25.48 -32.24
C ARG A 128 13.08 26.04 -32.23
N ASP A 129 13.39 26.83 -31.20
CA ASP A 129 14.63 27.63 -31.14
C ASP A 129 15.77 26.90 -30.40
N PHE A 130 15.49 25.86 -29.62
CA PHE A 130 16.44 25.09 -28.81
C PHE A 130 16.48 23.63 -29.25
N ASP A 131 17.63 23.00 -29.04
CA ASP A 131 17.81 21.57 -29.34
C ASP A 131 17.10 20.68 -28.33
N LEU A 132 16.99 21.13 -27.05
CA LEU A 132 16.32 20.48 -25.94
C LEU A 132 15.59 21.54 -25.08
N VAL A 133 14.38 21.22 -24.68
CA VAL A 133 13.59 21.99 -23.70
C VAL A 133 13.30 21.12 -22.50
N LEU A 134 13.79 21.53 -21.33
CA LEU A 134 13.50 20.90 -20.06
C LEU A 134 12.48 21.73 -19.28
N ALA A 135 11.33 21.14 -18.96
CA ALA A 135 10.36 21.73 -18.05
C ALA A 135 10.52 21.16 -16.63
N ALA A 136 11.02 21.99 -15.72
CA ALA A 136 11.18 21.77 -14.29
C ALA A 136 10.38 22.83 -13.50
N ASP A 137 9.21 23.22 -14.03
CA ASP A 137 8.37 24.34 -13.59
C ASP A 137 7.40 23.97 -12.44
N GLY A 138 7.62 22.81 -11.81
CA GLY A 138 7.01 22.40 -10.54
C GLY A 138 5.60 21.88 -10.66
N ILE A 139 4.93 21.74 -9.50
CA ILE A 139 3.61 21.10 -9.39
C ILE A 139 2.54 21.76 -10.27
N ASN A 140 2.58 23.07 -10.41
CA ASN A 140 1.66 23.85 -11.25
C ASN A 140 2.22 24.08 -12.66
N SER A 141 2.86 23.08 -13.24
CA SER A 141 3.51 23.13 -14.54
C SER A 141 2.54 23.54 -15.64
N ARG A 142 2.78 24.73 -16.23
CA ARG A 142 2.06 25.19 -17.41
C ARG A 142 2.45 24.39 -18.64
N THR A 143 3.69 23.94 -18.70
CA THR A 143 4.19 23.09 -19.77
C THR A 143 3.43 21.75 -19.82
N ARG A 144 3.29 21.08 -18.68
CA ARG A 144 2.50 19.84 -18.57
C ARG A 144 1.05 20.07 -19.01
N GLU A 145 0.44 21.16 -18.58
CA GLU A 145 -0.93 21.49 -18.93
C GLU A 145 -1.11 21.76 -20.43
N SER A 146 -0.21 22.57 -21.02
CA SER A 146 -0.25 22.91 -22.44
C SER A 146 -0.03 21.71 -23.37
N TYR A 147 0.68 20.68 -22.90
CA TYR A 147 0.98 19.44 -23.63
C TYR A 147 0.30 18.22 -23.02
N ALA A 148 -0.83 18.40 -22.34
CA ALA A 148 -1.54 17.33 -21.63
C ALA A 148 -1.91 16.15 -22.53
N GLU A 149 -2.27 16.39 -23.80
CA GLU A 149 -2.58 15.32 -24.77
C GLU A 149 -1.38 14.37 -25.04
N HIS A 150 -0.15 14.85 -24.82
CA HIS A 150 1.07 14.09 -25.03
C HIS A 150 1.60 13.44 -23.73
N PHE A 151 1.48 14.14 -22.60
CA PHE A 151 1.97 13.64 -21.31
C PHE A 151 0.98 12.74 -20.57
N GLY A 152 -0.33 12.84 -20.85
CA GLY A 152 -1.38 12.07 -20.17
C GLY A 152 -1.40 12.31 -18.65
N PRO A 153 -1.50 13.56 -18.15
CA PRO A 153 -1.41 13.85 -16.73
C PRO A 153 -2.61 13.31 -15.95
N GLN A 154 -2.32 12.71 -14.81
CA GLN A 154 -3.29 12.32 -13.80
C GLN A 154 -2.99 13.11 -12.53
N LEU A 155 -3.95 13.93 -12.09
CA LEU A 155 -3.85 14.76 -10.90
C LEU A 155 -4.83 14.23 -9.86
N ASP A 156 -4.31 13.82 -8.69
CA ASP A 156 -5.10 13.31 -7.55
C ASP A 156 -4.96 14.28 -6.36
N PRO A 157 -5.86 15.28 -6.22
CA PRO A 157 -5.89 16.15 -5.06
C PRO A 157 -6.36 15.40 -3.82
N ARG A 158 -5.64 15.58 -2.70
CA ARG A 158 -5.87 14.82 -1.47
C ARG A 158 -6.69 15.60 -0.46
N ALA A 159 -7.34 14.89 0.46
CA ALA A 159 -8.27 15.47 1.43
C ALA A 159 -7.56 16.17 2.59
N SER A 160 -6.35 15.73 2.98
CA SER A 160 -5.63 16.38 4.07
C SER A 160 -5.14 17.77 3.71
N LYS A 161 -5.26 18.68 4.67
CA LYS A 161 -4.69 20.03 4.63
C LYS A 161 -3.35 20.01 5.35
N TYR A 162 -2.36 20.68 4.79
CA TYR A 162 -1.06 20.89 5.47
C TYR A 162 -0.61 22.35 5.38
N MET A 163 0.16 22.76 6.37
CA MET A 163 0.84 24.07 6.37
C MET A 163 2.32 23.85 6.65
N TRP A 164 3.16 24.38 5.77
CA TRP A 164 4.62 24.29 5.90
C TRP A 164 5.16 25.52 6.60
N MET A 165 5.76 25.31 7.78
CA MET A 165 6.34 26.34 8.63
C MET A 165 7.75 25.89 9.08
N GLY A 166 8.43 26.76 9.79
CA GLY A 166 9.65 26.47 10.54
C GLY A 166 9.45 26.76 12.01
N THR A 167 10.48 26.47 12.79
CA THR A 167 10.60 26.87 14.21
C THR A 167 12.07 27.07 14.56
N ASP A 168 12.32 27.93 15.57
CA ASP A 168 13.64 28.07 16.18
C ASP A 168 13.88 27.01 17.29
N ARG A 169 12.90 26.13 17.56
CA ARG A 169 13.14 24.88 18.27
C ARG A 169 13.94 23.94 17.37
N VAL A 170 15.11 23.49 17.84
CA VAL A 170 15.91 22.49 17.14
C VAL A 170 15.51 21.10 17.65
N PHE A 171 14.82 20.32 16.81
CA PHE A 171 14.52 18.92 17.09
C PHE A 171 15.80 18.09 17.01
N GLU A 172 15.96 17.09 17.90
CA GLU A 172 17.12 16.20 17.91
C GLU A 172 16.95 15.02 16.93
N ALA A 173 15.71 14.74 16.52
CA ALA A 173 15.31 13.63 15.67
C ALA A 173 14.27 14.07 14.62
N PHE A 174 13.94 13.19 13.69
CA PHE A 174 12.71 13.34 12.93
C PHE A 174 11.52 13.07 13.85
N THR A 175 10.76 14.10 14.14
CA THR A 175 9.69 14.07 15.14
C THR A 175 8.31 14.00 14.49
N PHE A 176 7.58 12.95 14.78
CA PHE A 176 6.14 12.85 14.54
C PHE A 176 5.41 13.12 15.86
N ALA A 177 4.72 14.26 15.99
CA ALA A 177 3.86 14.51 17.14
C ALA A 177 2.39 14.42 16.71
N VAL A 178 1.64 13.53 17.35
CA VAL A 178 0.24 13.26 17.05
C VAL A 178 -0.60 13.71 18.24
N LEU A 179 -1.36 14.78 18.03
CA LEU A 179 -2.13 15.44 19.06
C LEU A 179 -3.60 15.06 18.98
N HIS A 180 -4.15 14.61 20.09
CA HIS A 180 -5.59 14.49 20.29
C HIS A 180 -6.16 15.85 20.71
N THR A 181 -6.96 16.46 19.87
CA THR A 181 -7.62 17.74 20.15
C THR A 181 -9.14 17.57 20.22
N PRO A 182 -9.87 18.53 20.79
CA PRO A 182 -11.35 18.51 20.77
C PRO A 182 -11.95 18.48 19.35
N HIS A 183 -11.15 18.83 18.33
CA HIS A 183 -11.55 18.87 16.93
C HIS A 183 -11.22 17.58 16.17
N GLY A 184 -10.39 16.70 16.76
CA GLY A 184 -9.87 15.48 16.15
C GLY A 184 -8.34 15.45 16.19
N ILE A 185 -7.75 14.52 15.45
CA ILE A 185 -6.30 14.32 15.43
C ILE A 185 -5.62 15.33 14.49
N MET A 186 -4.57 15.96 15.00
CA MET A 186 -3.64 16.80 14.26
C MET A 186 -2.24 16.21 14.37
N GLN A 187 -1.44 16.32 13.33
CA GLN A 187 -0.10 15.76 13.31
C GLN A 187 0.95 16.79 12.90
N LEU A 188 2.13 16.65 13.49
CA LEU A 188 3.32 17.41 13.17
C LEU A 188 4.37 16.50 12.54
N HIS A 189 5.03 16.99 11.48
CA HIS A 189 6.26 16.46 10.93
C HIS A 189 7.37 17.47 11.18
N GLY A 190 8.22 17.22 12.17
CA GLY A 190 9.31 18.10 12.58
C GLY A 190 10.67 17.47 12.32
N TYR A 191 11.66 18.24 11.83
CA TYR A 191 13.05 17.78 11.70
C TYR A 191 14.04 18.95 11.60
N PRO A 192 15.27 18.82 12.15
CA PRO A 192 16.26 19.86 12.06
C PRO A 192 16.77 20.00 10.61
N TYR A 193 17.07 21.23 10.18
CA TYR A 193 17.77 21.48 8.92
C TYR A 193 18.98 22.40 9.09
N SER A 194 19.20 22.86 10.31
CA SER A 194 20.42 23.56 10.74
C SER A 194 20.63 23.39 12.24
N ASP A 195 21.72 23.96 12.75
CA ASP A 195 22.02 24.04 14.19
C ASP A 195 21.10 24.99 14.99
N LYS A 196 20.19 25.69 14.32
CA LYS A 196 19.35 26.76 14.91
C LYS A 196 17.86 26.63 14.57
N ARG A 197 17.49 25.78 13.63
CA ARG A 197 16.13 25.76 13.10
C ARG A 197 15.69 24.38 12.67
N SER A 198 14.40 24.15 12.79
CA SER A 198 13.74 22.97 12.29
C SER A 198 12.59 23.31 11.35
N THR A 199 12.26 22.39 10.47
CA THR A 199 11.00 22.35 9.74
C THR A 199 9.87 21.99 10.69
N PHE A 200 8.69 22.58 10.48
CA PHE A 200 7.50 22.40 11.30
C PHE A 200 6.27 22.31 10.38
N ILE A 201 5.90 21.10 9.95
CA ILE A 201 4.76 20.89 9.05
C ILE A 201 3.60 20.35 9.86
N VAL A 202 2.49 21.09 9.89
CA VAL A 202 1.23 20.62 10.52
C VAL A 202 0.32 20.09 9.42
N GLU A 203 -0.22 18.89 9.65
CA GLU A 203 -1.12 18.21 8.72
C GLU A 203 -2.34 17.66 9.47
N MET A 204 -3.52 17.70 8.85
CA MET A 204 -4.75 17.11 9.37
C MET A 204 -5.76 16.86 8.25
N HIS A 205 -6.70 15.96 8.49
CA HIS A 205 -7.82 15.74 7.57
C HIS A 205 -8.69 17.00 7.45
N GLU A 206 -9.25 17.26 6.30
CA GLU A 206 -10.08 18.46 6.03
C GLU A 206 -11.23 18.64 7.04
N ASP A 207 -11.86 17.54 7.47
CA ASP A 207 -12.93 17.62 8.48
C ASP A 207 -12.44 18.13 9.85
N VAL A 208 -11.22 17.76 10.24
CA VAL A 208 -10.59 18.26 11.48
C VAL A 208 -10.23 19.73 11.30
N TRP A 209 -9.69 20.10 10.16
CA TRP A 209 -9.35 21.46 9.79
C TRP A 209 -10.56 22.39 9.83
N ARG A 210 -11.72 21.95 9.27
CA ARG A 210 -12.97 22.70 9.33
C ARG A 210 -13.52 22.80 10.75
N ARG A 211 -13.58 21.70 11.49
CA ARG A 211 -14.04 21.72 12.90
C ARG A 211 -13.16 22.59 13.80
N ALA A 212 -11.89 22.69 13.50
CA ALA A 212 -10.97 23.57 14.19
C ALA A 212 -11.15 25.04 13.78
N GLY A 213 -11.96 25.37 12.76
CA GLY A 213 -12.22 26.74 12.28
C GLY A 213 -11.01 27.35 11.56
N PHE A 214 -10.18 26.53 10.90
CA PHE A 214 -9.13 27.02 10.01
C PHE A 214 -9.65 27.42 8.63
N ASP A 215 -10.90 27.09 8.32
CA ASP A 215 -11.61 27.47 7.09
C ASP A 215 -12.00 28.96 7.07
N ALA A 216 -11.83 29.69 8.15
CA ALA A 216 -12.13 31.12 8.22
C ALA A 216 -11.37 31.96 7.15
N THR A 217 -10.19 31.50 6.74
CA THR A 217 -9.32 32.15 5.75
C THR A 217 -9.28 31.42 4.39
N GLU A 218 -10.13 30.40 4.18
CA GLU A 218 -10.10 29.53 2.97
C GLU A 218 -10.24 30.32 1.66
N HIS A 219 -10.98 31.43 1.69
CA HIS A 219 -11.25 32.27 0.52
C HIS A 219 -10.41 33.53 0.46
N ASP A 220 -9.48 33.73 1.40
CA ASP A 220 -8.64 34.88 1.44
C ASP A 220 -7.57 34.84 0.34
N VAL A 221 -7.34 35.98 -0.31
CA VAL A 221 -6.30 36.11 -1.33
C VAL A 221 -5.07 36.68 -0.67
N PHE A 222 -4.07 35.84 -0.47
CA PHE A 222 -2.79 36.25 0.07
C PHE A 222 -1.86 36.73 -1.04
N ALA A 223 -1.16 37.87 -0.83
CA ALA A 223 -0.14 38.30 -1.75
C ALA A 223 1.05 37.29 -1.78
N PRO A 224 1.87 37.31 -2.85
CA PRO A 224 3.11 36.53 -2.85
C PRO A 224 4.02 36.90 -1.66
N GLY A 225 4.41 35.90 -0.88
CA GLY A 225 5.22 36.08 0.33
C GLY A 225 4.44 36.23 1.63
N ASP A 226 3.13 36.50 1.59
CA ASP A 226 2.30 36.62 2.79
C ASP A 226 1.97 35.22 3.35
N SER A 227 1.81 35.15 4.67
CA SER A 227 1.40 33.94 5.40
C SER A 227 0.02 34.14 6.02
N ASP A 228 -0.67 33.03 6.31
CA ASP A 228 -1.93 33.03 7.05
C ASP A 228 -1.64 33.15 8.56
N GLU A 229 -1.43 34.39 9.02
CA GLU A 229 -1.04 34.67 10.40
C GLU A 229 -2.10 34.25 11.43
N LEU A 230 -3.39 34.26 11.06
CA LEU A 230 -4.47 33.79 11.94
C LEU A 230 -4.36 32.28 12.18
N ALA A 231 -4.12 31.52 11.13
CA ALA A 231 -3.91 30.08 11.24
C ALA A 231 -2.61 29.76 12.00
N VAL A 232 -1.53 30.52 11.76
CA VAL A 232 -0.24 30.35 12.44
C VAL A 232 -0.37 30.57 13.94
N GLU A 233 -1.09 31.62 14.38
CA GLU A 233 -1.30 31.89 15.81
C GLU A 233 -2.05 30.74 16.48
N LYS A 234 -3.09 30.24 15.83
CA LYS A 234 -3.86 29.10 16.34
C LYS A 234 -3.05 27.81 16.39
N ILE A 235 -2.16 27.58 15.41
CA ILE A 235 -1.22 26.44 15.43
C ILE A 235 -0.25 26.59 16.61
N ARG A 236 0.27 27.79 16.85
CA ARG A 236 1.15 28.09 18.00
C ARG A 236 0.50 27.74 19.32
N GLU A 237 -0.81 28.05 19.49
CA GLU A 237 -1.57 27.68 20.68
C GLU A 237 -1.76 26.16 20.79
N LEU A 238 -2.20 25.49 19.71
CA LEU A 238 -2.51 24.07 19.72
C LEU A 238 -1.25 23.18 19.92
N PHE A 239 -0.10 23.65 19.43
CA PHE A 239 1.17 22.91 19.51
C PHE A 239 2.13 23.50 20.55
N ALA A 240 1.64 24.29 21.51
CA ALA A 240 2.46 24.98 22.52
C ALA A 240 3.37 24.00 23.30
N ASP A 241 2.87 22.85 23.70
CA ASP A 241 3.67 21.83 24.41
C ASP A 241 4.80 21.27 23.51
N VAL A 242 4.52 21.11 22.21
CA VAL A 242 5.53 20.63 21.26
C VAL A 242 6.53 21.75 20.90
N LEU A 243 6.13 22.99 20.92
CA LEU A 243 7.01 24.14 20.68
C LEU A 243 7.91 24.45 21.88
N ASP A 244 7.49 24.09 23.11
CA ASP A 244 8.26 24.27 24.35
C ASP A 244 8.79 25.70 24.54
N GLY A 245 7.94 26.70 24.26
CA GLY A 245 8.26 28.12 24.39
C GLY A 245 9.02 28.73 23.20
N HIS A 246 9.27 27.97 22.16
CA HIS A 246 9.89 28.44 20.91
C HIS A 246 8.87 29.03 19.93
N ASP A 247 9.36 29.83 18.98
CA ASP A 247 8.54 30.49 17.98
C ASP A 247 8.30 29.63 16.73
N VAL A 248 7.14 29.89 16.09
CA VAL A 248 6.85 29.42 14.72
C VAL A 248 7.36 30.45 13.72
N LEU A 249 8.10 29.99 12.74
CA LEU A 249 8.63 30.80 11.65
C LEU A 249 7.79 30.58 10.39
N THR A 250 7.42 31.66 9.71
CA THR A 250 6.62 31.66 8.49
C THR A 250 7.46 31.97 7.25
N ASN A 251 7.09 31.38 6.13
CA ASN A 251 7.64 31.67 4.81
C ASN A 251 6.60 31.29 3.74
N ASN A 252 5.72 32.24 3.42
CA ASN A 252 4.58 32.02 2.52
C ASN A 252 3.71 30.81 2.99
N SER A 253 3.53 30.70 4.32
CA SER A 253 2.88 29.59 5.00
C SER A 253 1.36 29.72 4.89
N LYS A 254 0.74 28.80 4.16
CA LYS A 254 -0.72 28.75 3.86
C LYS A 254 -1.19 27.31 3.88
N TRP A 255 -2.48 27.12 4.11
CA TRP A 255 -3.10 25.81 3.98
C TRP A 255 -3.13 25.36 2.54
N LEU A 256 -2.62 24.16 2.29
CA LEU A 256 -2.55 23.53 0.98
C LEU A 256 -3.10 22.11 1.07
N ASN A 257 -3.65 21.62 -0.03
CA ASN A 257 -3.88 20.20 -0.24
C ASN A 257 -2.71 19.60 -1.03
N PHE A 258 -2.26 18.44 -0.64
CA PHE A 258 -1.28 17.73 -1.46
C PHE A 258 -1.97 17.23 -2.74
N THR A 259 -1.26 17.28 -3.86
CA THR A 259 -1.72 16.71 -5.12
C THR A 259 -0.71 15.70 -5.62
N THR A 260 -1.13 14.46 -5.78
CA THR A 260 -0.30 13.44 -6.43
C THR A 260 -0.37 13.64 -7.94
N VAL A 261 0.77 13.93 -8.55
CA VAL A 261 0.93 14.09 -10.00
C VAL A 261 1.55 12.82 -10.58
N ARG A 262 0.95 12.31 -11.64
CA ARG A 262 1.49 11.22 -12.48
C ARG A 262 1.34 11.61 -13.94
N ASN A 263 2.27 11.19 -14.79
CA ASN A 263 2.17 11.36 -16.22
C ASN A 263 2.42 10.01 -16.92
N GLU A 264 1.69 9.74 -17.99
CA GLU A 264 1.86 8.52 -18.80
C GLU A 264 3.16 8.55 -19.59
N HIS A 265 3.56 9.74 -20.08
CA HIS A 265 4.80 9.99 -20.79
C HIS A 265 5.51 11.21 -20.19
N TRP A 266 6.84 11.23 -20.27
CA TRP A 266 7.64 12.31 -19.70
C TRP A 266 8.38 13.13 -20.76
N HIS A 267 8.29 12.74 -22.03
CA HIS A 267 8.85 13.51 -23.14
C HIS A 267 7.92 13.56 -24.35
N HIS A 268 8.10 14.58 -25.18
CA HIS A 268 7.45 14.75 -26.47
C HIS A 268 8.40 15.50 -27.40
N ARG A 269 8.92 14.84 -28.47
CA ARG A 269 9.98 15.38 -29.33
C ARG A 269 11.19 15.82 -28.50
N ASN A 270 11.58 17.12 -28.59
CA ASN A 270 12.67 17.71 -27.83
C ASN A 270 12.23 18.38 -26.51
N LEU A 271 11.01 18.14 -26.03
CA LEU A 271 10.48 18.58 -24.76
C LEU A 271 10.48 17.45 -23.75
N VAL A 272 11.03 17.67 -22.55
CA VAL A 272 11.05 16.70 -21.44
C VAL A 272 10.65 17.37 -20.14
N ILE A 273 9.90 16.64 -19.29
CA ILE A 273 9.51 17.09 -17.94
C ILE A 273 10.27 16.32 -16.89
N LEU A 274 10.59 16.95 -15.74
CA LEU A 274 11.20 16.30 -14.58
C LEU A 274 10.70 16.88 -13.25
N GLY A 275 10.98 16.18 -12.15
CA GLY A 275 10.61 16.58 -10.80
C GLY A 275 9.11 16.75 -10.63
N ASP A 276 8.65 17.75 -9.87
CA ASP A 276 7.22 17.95 -9.58
C ASP A 276 6.36 18.27 -10.83
N ALA A 277 6.98 18.67 -11.94
CA ALA A 277 6.27 18.78 -13.22
C ALA A 277 5.90 17.39 -13.77
N ALA A 278 6.76 16.40 -13.59
CA ALA A 278 6.56 15.02 -14.03
C ALA A 278 5.81 14.17 -13.00
N HIS A 279 6.14 14.33 -11.73
CA HIS A 279 5.60 13.50 -10.63
C HIS A 279 5.81 14.15 -9.27
N THR A 280 4.86 13.93 -8.35
CA THR A 280 5.01 14.33 -6.95
C THR A 280 4.97 13.12 -6.03
N ALA A 281 5.66 13.21 -4.89
CA ALA A 281 5.58 12.22 -3.81
C ALA A 281 5.35 12.95 -2.49
N HIS A 282 4.44 12.42 -1.66
CA HIS A 282 4.07 13.07 -0.40
C HIS A 282 5.29 13.29 0.51
N PHE A 283 5.33 14.45 1.17
CA PHE A 283 6.48 14.89 1.99
C PHE A 283 6.78 13.98 3.19
N SER A 284 5.80 13.19 3.64
CA SER A 284 5.96 12.26 4.79
C SER A 284 7.02 11.17 4.61
N ILE A 285 7.56 10.99 3.40
CA ILE A 285 8.69 10.11 3.11
C ILE A 285 9.96 10.87 2.66
N GLY A 286 9.93 12.21 2.67
CA GLY A 286 11.09 13.07 2.42
C GLY A 286 11.72 12.93 1.04
N SER A 287 10.94 12.73 -0.04
CA SER A 287 11.51 12.33 -1.34
C SER A 287 11.37 13.33 -2.50
N GLY A 288 10.64 14.44 -2.38
CA GLY A 288 10.37 15.34 -3.51
C GLY A 288 11.63 15.93 -4.16
N THR A 289 12.43 16.65 -3.40
CA THR A 289 13.70 17.26 -3.90
C THR A 289 14.70 16.18 -4.32
N LYS A 290 14.80 15.10 -3.56
CA LYS A 290 15.60 13.92 -3.89
C LYS A 290 15.29 13.40 -5.29
N LEU A 291 14.01 13.12 -5.57
CA LEU A 291 13.58 12.59 -6.87
C LEU A 291 13.91 13.55 -8.02
N ALA A 292 13.70 14.86 -7.84
CA ALA A 292 14.02 15.85 -8.86
C ALA A 292 15.52 15.91 -9.18
N MET A 293 16.41 15.77 -8.18
CA MET A 293 17.85 15.72 -8.40
C MET A 293 18.29 14.40 -9.04
N GLU A 294 17.69 13.29 -8.68
CA GLU A 294 17.93 11.99 -9.31
C GLU A 294 17.46 11.96 -10.78
N ASP A 295 16.34 12.62 -11.09
CA ASP A 295 15.86 12.77 -12.46
C ASP A 295 16.86 13.58 -13.30
N ALA A 296 17.38 14.69 -12.74
CA ALA A 296 18.40 15.51 -13.36
C ALA A 296 19.67 14.70 -13.68
N LEU A 297 20.12 13.87 -12.73
CA LEU A 297 21.24 12.94 -12.92
C LEU A 297 21.00 11.96 -14.06
N ALA A 298 19.86 11.30 -14.03
CA ALA A 298 19.52 10.28 -15.03
C ALA A 298 19.39 10.89 -16.43
N LEU A 299 18.71 12.05 -16.55
CA LEU A 299 18.54 12.72 -17.83
C LEU A 299 19.88 13.17 -18.40
N ALA A 300 20.77 13.78 -17.59
CA ALA A 300 22.10 14.17 -18.01
C ALA A 300 22.95 12.98 -18.46
N ALA A 301 22.88 11.86 -17.71
CA ALA A 301 23.57 10.62 -18.07
C ALA A 301 23.05 10.04 -19.39
N CYS A 302 21.74 9.96 -19.59
CA CYS A 302 21.16 9.45 -20.84
C CYS A 302 21.54 10.33 -22.04
N LEU A 303 21.50 11.65 -21.90
CA LEU A 303 21.93 12.58 -22.96
C LEU A 303 23.41 12.45 -23.30
N HIS A 304 24.25 12.05 -22.34
CA HIS A 304 25.67 11.81 -22.56
C HIS A 304 25.94 10.47 -23.28
N GLU A 305 25.18 9.44 -22.94
CA GLU A 305 25.39 8.07 -23.42
C GLU A 305 24.79 7.80 -24.80
N HIS A 306 23.72 8.49 -25.15
CA HIS A 306 23.01 8.33 -26.41
C HIS A 306 23.31 9.46 -27.39
N ARG A 307 23.54 9.13 -28.67
CA ARG A 307 23.82 10.13 -29.72
C ARG A 307 22.55 10.80 -30.24
N ALA A 308 21.47 10.03 -30.38
CA ALA A 308 20.20 10.57 -30.81
C ALA A 308 19.40 11.04 -29.61
N LEU A 309 18.77 12.21 -29.72
CA LEU A 309 17.99 12.81 -28.65
C LEU A 309 16.80 11.91 -28.24
N ASP A 310 16.08 11.38 -29.21
CA ASP A 310 14.93 10.50 -28.97
C ASP A 310 15.33 9.27 -28.16
N ASP A 311 16.45 8.60 -28.50
CA ASP A 311 16.97 7.45 -27.76
C ASP A 311 17.33 7.84 -26.30
N ALA A 312 17.88 9.04 -26.10
CA ALA A 312 18.23 9.53 -24.76
C ALA A 312 16.99 9.78 -23.89
N LEU A 313 15.95 10.37 -24.46
CA LEU A 313 14.71 10.69 -23.77
C LEU A 313 13.89 9.43 -23.45
N GLU A 314 13.84 8.47 -24.38
CA GLU A 314 13.25 7.16 -24.15
C GLU A 314 13.99 6.41 -23.02
N ALA A 315 15.33 6.40 -23.06
CA ALA A 315 16.15 5.77 -22.01
C ALA A 315 15.92 6.42 -20.63
N TYR A 316 15.83 7.74 -20.55
CA TYR A 316 15.53 8.46 -19.33
C TYR A 316 14.16 8.06 -18.75
N GLU A 317 13.11 8.07 -19.58
CA GLU A 317 11.77 7.69 -19.14
C GLU A 317 11.73 6.22 -18.69
N ALA A 318 12.35 5.32 -19.45
CA ALA A 318 12.42 3.89 -19.15
C ALA A 318 13.18 3.60 -17.84
N GLU A 319 14.21 4.37 -17.52
CA GLU A 319 14.99 4.23 -16.29
C GLU A 319 14.24 4.79 -15.08
N ARG A 320 13.73 6.03 -15.18
CA ARG A 320 13.22 6.74 -14.00
C ARG A 320 11.80 6.40 -13.62
N ARG A 321 10.94 6.18 -14.59
CA ARG A 321 9.51 5.98 -14.36
C ARG A 321 9.18 4.80 -13.43
N PRO A 322 9.82 3.61 -13.55
CA PRO A 322 9.59 2.50 -12.62
C PRO A 322 10.02 2.80 -11.18
N VAL A 323 11.15 3.51 -11.01
CA VAL A 323 11.70 3.90 -9.70
C VAL A 323 10.77 4.90 -9.01
N VAL A 324 10.38 5.94 -9.75
CA VAL A 324 9.44 6.95 -9.27
C VAL A 324 8.09 6.34 -8.94
N ALA A 325 7.53 5.48 -9.80
CA ALA A 325 6.27 4.79 -9.54
C ALA A 325 6.36 3.93 -8.27
N SER A 326 7.49 3.28 -8.01
CA SER A 326 7.71 2.54 -6.77
C SER A 326 7.72 3.47 -5.54
N THR A 327 8.38 4.62 -5.64
CA THR A 327 8.42 5.62 -4.56
C THR A 327 7.06 6.26 -4.34
N GLN A 328 6.34 6.60 -5.40
CA GLN A 328 4.98 7.12 -5.31
C GLN A 328 4.01 6.14 -4.64
N ARG A 329 4.11 4.83 -4.91
CA ARG A 329 3.28 3.83 -4.19
C ARG A 329 3.54 3.83 -2.69
N ALA A 330 4.78 3.96 -2.26
CA ALA A 330 5.12 4.04 -0.83
C ALA A 330 4.66 5.37 -0.21
N ALA A 331 4.84 6.48 -0.92
CA ALA A 331 4.37 7.79 -0.51
C ALA A 331 2.84 7.85 -0.42
N GLN A 332 2.14 7.25 -1.38
CA GLN A 332 0.69 7.15 -1.38
C GLN A 332 0.18 6.35 -0.18
N ALA A 333 0.80 5.18 0.09
CA ALA A 333 0.44 4.39 1.26
C ALA A 333 0.66 5.15 2.58
N SER A 334 1.74 5.93 2.67
CA SER A 334 2.03 6.79 3.82
C SER A 334 1.00 7.93 3.95
N LEU A 335 0.68 8.60 2.86
CA LEU A 335 -0.31 9.68 2.81
C LEU A 335 -1.71 9.18 3.23
N GLU A 336 -2.18 8.09 2.65
CA GLU A 336 -3.48 7.51 2.98
C GLU A 336 -3.56 7.05 4.44
N TRP A 337 -2.43 6.61 5.00
CA TRP A 337 -2.33 6.29 6.41
C TRP A 337 -2.53 7.54 7.28
N PHE A 338 -1.88 8.67 6.93
CA PHE A 338 -2.05 9.94 7.65
C PHE A 338 -3.45 10.53 7.48
N GLU A 339 -4.05 10.45 6.31
CA GLU A 339 -5.45 10.87 6.10
C GLU A 339 -6.43 10.12 7.01
N ARG A 340 -6.11 8.85 7.33
CA ARG A 340 -6.94 7.98 8.16
C ARG A 340 -6.41 7.79 9.58
N ILE A 341 -5.49 8.63 10.03
CA ILE A 341 -4.81 8.49 11.33
C ILE A 341 -5.79 8.36 12.50
N GLY A 342 -6.97 8.98 12.39
CA GLY A 342 -8.03 8.92 13.40
C GLY A 342 -8.52 7.50 13.73
N GLN A 343 -8.37 6.54 12.81
CA GLN A 343 -8.75 5.14 13.07
C GLN A 343 -7.81 4.42 14.04
N TYR A 344 -6.64 5.00 14.34
CA TYR A 344 -5.65 4.43 15.26
C TYR A 344 -5.62 5.13 16.62
N SER A 345 -6.60 6.02 16.90
CA SER A 345 -6.65 6.81 18.15
C SER A 345 -6.58 5.99 19.43
N ASP A 346 -7.09 4.77 19.39
CA ASP A 346 -7.21 3.88 20.55
C ASP A 346 -6.09 2.82 20.59
N GLN A 347 -5.11 2.88 19.69
CA GLN A 347 -3.98 1.96 19.73
C GLN A 347 -3.06 2.25 20.92
N ASP A 348 -2.47 1.20 21.47
CA ASP A 348 -1.35 1.30 22.39
C ASP A 348 -0.20 2.12 21.77
N PRO A 349 0.46 3.03 22.52
CA PRO A 349 1.48 3.92 21.98
C PRO A 349 2.64 3.20 21.29
N LEU A 350 3.08 2.06 21.80
CA LEU A 350 4.13 1.26 21.18
C LEU A 350 3.66 0.62 19.86
N GLN A 351 2.43 0.08 19.85
CA GLN A 351 1.81 -0.46 18.64
C GLN A 351 1.60 0.63 17.59
N PHE A 352 1.10 1.81 18.01
CA PHE A 352 0.96 2.96 17.12
C PHE A 352 2.29 3.37 16.49
N SER A 353 3.36 3.44 17.29
CA SER A 353 4.70 3.78 16.83
C SER A 353 5.19 2.80 15.76
N PHE A 354 5.01 1.50 15.99
CA PHE A 354 5.35 0.48 15.01
C PHE A 354 4.47 0.57 13.75
N ASN A 355 3.16 0.82 13.90
CA ASN A 355 2.22 1.01 12.79
C ASN A 355 2.63 2.23 11.94
N LEU A 356 2.96 3.36 12.56
CA LEU A 356 3.45 4.56 11.89
C LEU A 356 4.73 4.28 11.09
N LEU A 357 5.72 3.62 11.68
CA LEU A 357 6.99 3.32 11.01
C LEU A 357 6.81 2.40 9.79
N THR A 358 5.90 1.44 9.88
CA THR A 358 5.66 0.45 8.82
C THR A 358 4.56 0.87 7.82
N ARG A 359 3.98 2.08 7.92
CA ARG A 359 2.86 2.58 7.11
C ARG A 359 3.10 2.53 5.60
N SER A 360 4.33 2.79 5.17
CA SER A 360 4.70 2.78 3.74
C SER A 360 4.87 1.36 3.16
N ARG A 361 4.84 0.33 4.01
CA ARG A 361 5.10 -1.08 3.67
C ARG A 361 6.53 -1.35 3.14
N ARG A 362 7.43 -0.37 3.22
CA ARG A 362 8.85 -0.54 2.91
C ARG A 362 9.67 -0.92 4.13
N ILE A 363 9.28 -0.41 5.29
CA ILE A 363 9.85 -0.77 6.58
C ILE A 363 9.03 -1.91 7.16
N THR A 364 9.71 -2.91 7.69
CA THR A 364 9.15 -4.13 8.26
C THR A 364 9.79 -4.43 9.60
N LEU A 365 9.31 -5.46 10.30
CA LEU A 365 9.90 -5.88 11.57
C LEU A 365 11.37 -6.27 11.41
N ASP A 366 11.71 -7.11 10.42
CA ASP A 366 13.10 -7.55 10.18
C ASP A 366 14.01 -6.38 9.82
N ASN A 367 13.48 -5.41 9.05
CA ASN A 367 14.22 -4.20 8.71
C ASN A 367 14.50 -3.34 9.95
N LEU A 368 13.52 -3.17 10.84
CA LEU A 368 13.70 -2.47 12.12
C LEU A 368 14.63 -3.24 13.06
N ALA A 369 14.55 -4.56 13.11
CA ALA A 369 15.44 -5.38 13.93
C ALA A 369 16.94 -5.26 13.55
N VAL A 370 17.23 -4.90 12.28
CA VAL A 370 18.60 -4.58 11.85
C VAL A 370 19.01 -3.17 12.29
N ARG A 371 18.09 -2.21 12.27
CA ARG A 371 18.36 -0.79 12.57
C ARG A 371 18.35 -0.51 14.07
N ASP A 372 17.31 -0.98 14.75
CA ASP A 372 17.08 -0.85 16.18
C ASP A 372 16.54 -2.16 16.76
N PRO A 373 17.44 -3.11 17.11
CA PRO A 373 17.06 -4.40 17.69
C PRO A 373 16.30 -4.27 19.02
N ALA A 374 16.57 -3.21 19.80
CA ALA A 374 15.92 -3.00 21.09
C ALA A 374 14.45 -2.65 20.92
N PHE A 375 14.16 -1.68 20.04
CA PHE A 375 12.79 -1.29 19.71
C PHE A 375 12.00 -2.45 19.08
N ALA A 376 12.60 -3.16 18.11
CA ALA A 376 11.95 -4.32 17.49
C ALA A 376 11.59 -5.41 18.51
N ALA A 377 12.49 -5.70 19.45
CA ALA A 377 12.24 -6.66 20.54
C ALA A 377 11.15 -6.14 21.51
N GLU A 378 11.12 -4.86 21.79
CA GLU A 378 10.08 -4.24 22.63
C GLU A 378 8.69 -4.37 21.96
N VAL A 379 8.57 -4.07 20.68
CA VAL A 379 7.34 -4.25 19.89
C VAL A 379 6.85 -5.69 19.92
N VAL A 380 7.74 -6.67 19.73
CA VAL A 380 7.36 -8.08 19.79
C VAL A 380 6.84 -8.46 21.18
N ARG A 381 7.48 -8.00 22.27
CA ARG A 381 7.06 -8.31 23.65
C ARG A 381 5.79 -7.56 24.07
N GLY A 382 5.68 -6.28 23.71
CA GLY A 382 4.59 -5.39 24.12
C GLY A 382 3.32 -5.50 23.30
N ALA A 383 3.33 -6.21 22.16
CA ALA A 383 2.16 -6.29 21.28
C ALA A 383 0.92 -6.85 22.02
N PRO A 384 -0.25 -6.19 21.91
CA PRO A 384 -1.50 -6.61 22.56
C PRO A 384 -2.12 -7.81 21.82
N LEU A 385 -1.32 -8.81 21.49
CA LEU A 385 -1.76 -10.06 20.90
C LEU A 385 -1.99 -11.08 22.01
N ALA A 386 -3.13 -11.78 21.98
CA ALA A 386 -3.41 -12.85 22.91
C ALA A 386 -2.30 -13.91 22.86
N GLY A 387 -1.80 -14.35 24.02
CA GLY A 387 -0.71 -15.30 24.16
C GLY A 387 0.21 -14.96 25.33
N ARG A 388 1.10 -15.88 25.66
CA ARG A 388 2.09 -15.64 26.72
C ARG A 388 3.12 -14.60 26.26
N ILE A 389 3.50 -13.70 27.15
CA ILE A 389 4.58 -12.73 26.95
C ILE A 389 5.89 -13.51 26.86
N VAL A 390 6.37 -13.81 25.67
CA VAL A 390 7.72 -14.31 25.44
C VAL A 390 8.11 -14.02 24.00
N ASP A 391 9.36 -14.08 23.64
CA ASP A 391 10.01 -13.92 22.34
C ASP A 391 9.44 -14.80 21.20
N GLU A 392 8.11 -15.02 21.22
CA GLU A 392 7.38 -15.77 20.19
C GLU A 392 7.06 -14.85 19.03
N PRO A 393 7.40 -15.24 17.79
CA PRO A 393 6.97 -14.48 16.62
C PRO A 393 5.44 -14.32 16.61
N ALA A 394 4.95 -13.14 16.25
CA ALA A 394 3.53 -12.81 16.29
C ALA A 394 2.66 -13.83 15.55
N MET A 395 3.14 -14.36 14.43
CA MET A 395 2.44 -15.33 13.61
C MET A 395 2.17 -16.67 14.30
N PHE A 396 2.96 -17.04 15.32
CA PHE A 396 2.80 -18.31 16.06
C PHE A 396 2.01 -18.17 17.36
N ARG A 397 1.59 -16.96 17.74
CA ARG A 397 0.71 -16.76 18.87
C ARG A 397 -0.70 -17.26 18.58
N PRO A 398 -1.35 -17.96 19.53
CA PRO A 398 -2.72 -18.47 19.34
C PRO A 398 -3.71 -17.30 19.12
N HIS A 399 -4.86 -17.63 18.53
CA HIS A 399 -5.94 -16.67 18.32
C HIS A 399 -7.30 -17.34 18.49
N LEU A 400 -8.29 -16.60 19.00
CA LEU A 400 -9.66 -17.05 19.14
C LEU A 400 -10.55 -16.38 18.10
N ILE A 401 -11.28 -17.17 17.31
CA ILE A 401 -12.42 -16.72 16.52
C ILE A 401 -13.68 -17.17 17.26
N GLY A 402 -14.35 -16.25 17.95
CA GLY A 402 -15.40 -16.66 18.88
C GLY A 402 -14.85 -17.66 19.91
N ALA A 403 -15.39 -18.91 19.93
CA ALA A 403 -14.92 -19.98 20.80
C ALA A 403 -13.85 -20.90 20.15
N LEU A 404 -13.56 -20.73 18.86
CA LEU A 404 -12.61 -21.56 18.13
C LEU A 404 -11.17 -21.06 18.36
N GLU A 405 -10.35 -21.88 19.01
CA GLU A 405 -8.93 -21.61 19.20
C GLU A 405 -8.08 -22.09 18.01
N LEU A 406 -7.31 -21.20 17.44
CA LEU A 406 -6.28 -21.47 16.44
C LEU A 406 -4.90 -21.50 17.11
N LYS A 407 -4.09 -22.51 16.80
CA LYS A 407 -2.73 -22.65 17.36
C LYS A 407 -1.77 -21.55 16.92
N ASN A 408 -2.02 -20.92 15.77
CA ASN A 408 -1.25 -19.81 15.21
C ASN A 408 -2.14 -18.97 14.29
N ARG A 409 -1.60 -17.87 13.76
CA ARG A 409 -2.35 -16.86 13.01
C ARG A 409 -2.27 -17.03 11.49
N ILE A 410 -1.90 -18.21 11.01
CA ILE A 410 -1.76 -18.50 9.58
C ILE A 410 -2.99 -19.24 9.09
N VAL A 411 -3.62 -18.68 8.06
CA VAL A 411 -4.76 -19.26 7.36
C VAL A 411 -4.34 -19.66 5.94
N VAL A 412 -4.66 -20.88 5.52
CA VAL A 412 -4.65 -21.26 4.11
C VAL A 412 -5.88 -20.66 3.46
N SER A 413 -5.67 -19.66 2.57
CA SER A 413 -6.78 -18.97 1.89
C SER A 413 -7.63 -19.91 1.07
N PRO A 414 -8.96 -19.70 0.97
CA PRO A 414 -9.80 -20.38 -0.02
C PRO A 414 -9.24 -20.21 -1.43
N MET A 415 -9.09 -21.30 -2.16
CA MET A 415 -8.55 -21.32 -3.53
C MET A 415 -9.30 -22.35 -4.36
N ASP A 416 -9.93 -21.92 -5.45
CA ASP A 416 -10.68 -22.82 -6.34
C ASP A 416 -9.73 -23.72 -7.13
N MET A 417 -9.83 -25.02 -6.89
CA MET A 417 -8.93 -26.02 -7.48
C MET A 417 -9.56 -26.74 -8.68
N TYR A 418 -10.87 -26.62 -8.85
CA TYR A 418 -11.63 -27.21 -9.97
C TYR A 418 -11.33 -28.69 -10.25
N SER A 419 -11.13 -29.48 -9.20
CA SER A 419 -10.69 -30.87 -9.26
C SER A 419 -11.72 -31.87 -8.74
N ALA A 420 -12.94 -31.42 -8.45
CA ALA A 420 -14.05 -32.28 -8.08
C ALA A 420 -14.67 -32.94 -9.34
N VAL A 421 -15.27 -34.09 -9.13
CA VAL A 421 -16.06 -34.84 -10.12
C VAL A 421 -17.52 -34.83 -9.68
N ASP A 422 -18.41 -34.27 -10.49
CA ASP A 422 -19.82 -34.08 -10.16
C ASP A 422 -20.08 -33.43 -8.79
N GLY A 423 -19.20 -32.48 -8.42
CA GLY A 423 -19.22 -31.78 -7.14
C GLY A 423 -18.66 -32.60 -5.96
N VAL A 424 -18.26 -33.86 -6.16
CA VAL A 424 -17.71 -34.70 -5.09
C VAL A 424 -16.21 -34.46 -4.92
N PRO A 425 -15.73 -33.99 -3.75
CA PRO A 425 -14.30 -33.88 -3.47
C PRO A 425 -13.66 -35.28 -3.38
N GLY A 426 -12.46 -35.39 -4.01
CA GLY A 426 -11.71 -36.66 -4.05
C GLY A 426 -10.36 -36.59 -3.32
N ASP A 427 -9.49 -37.54 -3.64
CA ASP A 427 -8.14 -37.63 -3.06
C ASP A 427 -7.30 -36.40 -3.32
N PHE A 428 -7.55 -35.68 -4.42
CA PHE A 428 -6.89 -34.39 -4.66
C PHE A 428 -7.12 -33.40 -3.50
N HIS A 429 -8.35 -33.27 -3.05
CA HIS A 429 -8.73 -32.36 -1.96
C HIS A 429 -8.13 -32.81 -0.63
N LEU A 430 -8.10 -34.11 -0.37
CA LEU A 430 -7.47 -34.71 0.81
C LEU A 430 -5.96 -34.37 0.85
N VAL A 431 -5.25 -34.58 -0.27
CA VAL A 431 -3.81 -34.28 -0.37
C VAL A 431 -3.57 -32.76 -0.30
N HIS A 432 -4.37 -31.98 -1.02
CA HIS A 432 -4.24 -30.52 -1.09
C HIS A 432 -4.39 -29.87 0.28
N LEU A 433 -5.48 -30.14 0.99
CA LEU A 433 -5.78 -29.55 2.29
C LEU A 433 -4.97 -30.21 3.42
N GLY A 434 -4.87 -31.55 3.39
CA GLY A 434 -4.12 -32.32 4.38
C GLY A 434 -2.64 -31.98 4.42
N SER A 435 -1.99 -31.75 3.27
CA SER A 435 -0.56 -31.35 3.23
C SER A 435 -0.31 -30.00 3.89
N LYS A 436 -1.22 -29.06 3.76
CA LYS A 436 -1.10 -27.72 4.35
C LYS A 436 -1.41 -27.71 5.85
N ALA A 437 -2.37 -28.57 6.28
CA ALA A 437 -2.63 -28.80 7.69
C ALA A 437 -1.41 -29.43 8.38
N GLN A 438 -0.79 -30.47 7.74
CA GLN A 438 0.50 -31.04 8.20
C GLN A 438 1.65 -30.05 8.13
N GLY A 439 1.58 -29.09 7.19
CA GLY A 439 2.54 -28.01 7.00
C GLY A 439 2.51 -26.91 8.07
N GLY A 440 1.63 -27.04 9.09
CA GLY A 440 1.64 -26.20 10.28
C GLY A 440 0.67 -25.04 10.29
N ALA A 441 -0.16 -24.83 9.26
CA ALA A 441 -1.16 -23.77 9.27
C ALA A 441 -2.12 -23.91 10.45
N GLY A 442 -2.60 -22.80 11.00
CA GLY A 442 -3.57 -22.78 12.10
C GLY A 442 -4.98 -23.11 11.63
N LEU A 443 -5.37 -22.59 10.47
CA LEU A 443 -6.66 -22.83 9.82
C LEU A 443 -6.44 -23.14 8.34
N VAL A 444 -7.12 -24.17 7.84
CA VAL A 444 -7.12 -24.53 6.40
C VAL A 444 -8.53 -24.34 5.86
N MET A 445 -8.68 -23.50 4.84
CA MET A 445 -9.96 -23.25 4.19
C MET A 445 -10.10 -24.09 2.91
N THR A 446 -11.31 -24.61 2.67
CA THR A 446 -11.63 -25.22 1.37
C THR A 446 -11.66 -24.17 0.26
N GLU A 447 -11.70 -24.60 -1.00
CA GLU A 447 -12.20 -23.79 -2.10
C GLU A 447 -13.65 -23.35 -1.88
N MET A 448 -14.20 -22.45 -2.75
CA MET A 448 -15.64 -22.17 -2.71
C MET A 448 -16.46 -23.44 -2.99
N VAL A 449 -17.13 -23.91 -1.95
CA VAL A 449 -18.02 -25.08 -2.03
C VAL A 449 -19.42 -24.62 -2.43
N CYS A 450 -19.95 -25.15 -3.53
CA CYS A 450 -21.18 -24.67 -4.14
C CYS A 450 -22.43 -25.23 -3.47
N VAL A 451 -23.43 -24.36 -3.31
CA VAL A 451 -24.72 -24.72 -2.65
C VAL A 451 -25.67 -25.46 -3.56
N SER A 452 -25.44 -25.49 -4.88
CA SER A 452 -26.22 -26.20 -5.88
C SER A 452 -25.38 -26.54 -7.10
N ALA A 453 -25.89 -27.39 -7.99
CA ALA A 453 -25.21 -27.73 -9.24
C ALA A 453 -25.09 -26.53 -10.17
N GLU A 454 -26.10 -25.66 -10.20
CA GLU A 454 -26.12 -24.41 -10.99
C GLU A 454 -25.27 -23.32 -10.33
N GLY A 455 -24.99 -23.44 -9.03
CA GLY A 455 -24.13 -22.51 -8.30
C GLY A 455 -22.64 -22.70 -8.57
N ARG A 456 -22.22 -23.68 -9.38
CA ARG A 456 -20.82 -23.94 -9.70
C ARG A 456 -20.23 -22.88 -10.64
N ILE A 457 -18.95 -22.56 -10.47
CA ILE A 457 -18.19 -21.73 -11.42
C ILE A 457 -17.90 -22.55 -12.67
N THR A 458 -17.31 -23.74 -12.48
CA THR A 458 -16.89 -24.68 -13.53
C THR A 458 -17.45 -26.09 -13.22
N PRO A 459 -17.43 -27.01 -14.19
CA PRO A 459 -17.79 -28.43 -13.92
C PRO A 459 -16.92 -29.09 -12.84
N GLY A 460 -15.71 -28.55 -12.59
CA GLY A 460 -14.78 -29.09 -11.61
C GLY A 460 -14.93 -28.55 -10.18
N CYS A 461 -15.89 -27.66 -9.91
CA CYS A 461 -16.11 -27.13 -8.55
C CYS A 461 -16.64 -28.19 -7.61
N ALA A 462 -16.18 -28.16 -6.36
CA ALA A 462 -16.75 -28.98 -5.29
C ALA A 462 -18.10 -28.41 -4.83
N GLY A 463 -18.98 -29.30 -4.38
CA GLY A 463 -20.31 -28.96 -3.89
C GLY A 463 -20.57 -29.46 -2.47
N LEU A 464 -21.70 -29.00 -1.91
CA LEU A 464 -22.23 -29.46 -0.63
C LEU A 464 -23.77 -29.51 -0.66
N TYR A 465 -24.31 -29.93 -1.80
CA TYR A 465 -25.76 -30.04 -2.06
C TYR A 465 -26.29 -31.45 -2.07
N THR A 466 -25.41 -32.47 -1.87
CA THR A 466 -25.80 -33.88 -1.70
C THR A 466 -25.15 -34.47 -0.45
N ASP A 467 -25.71 -35.57 0.06
CA ASP A 467 -25.14 -36.29 1.20
C ASP A 467 -23.84 -37.01 0.85
N GLU A 468 -23.68 -37.48 -0.40
CA GLU A 468 -22.42 -38.03 -0.90
C GLU A 468 -21.28 -37.00 -0.80
N GLN A 469 -21.54 -35.75 -1.17
CA GLN A 469 -20.56 -34.64 -1.06
C GLN A 469 -20.23 -34.35 0.41
N ARG A 470 -21.26 -34.35 1.31
CA ARG A 470 -21.05 -34.22 2.76
C ARG A 470 -20.09 -35.30 3.28
N ASP A 471 -20.37 -36.56 2.95
CA ASP A 471 -19.58 -37.69 3.43
C ASP A 471 -18.14 -37.66 2.88
N ALA A 472 -17.98 -37.25 1.64
CA ALA A 472 -16.66 -37.05 1.03
C ALA A 472 -15.87 -35.92 1.71
N TRP A 473 -16.50 -34.81 2.08
CA TRP A 473 -15.90 -33.74 2.88
C TRP A 473 -15.59 -34.19 4.30
N GLY A 474 -16.50 -34.99 4.94
CA GLY A 474 -16.26 -35.58 6.27
C GLY A 474 -14.95 -36.35 6.33
N ARG A 475 -14.63 -37.13 5.30
CA ARG A 475 -13.34 -37.85 5.19
C ARG A 475 -12.12 -36.88 5.20
N VAL A 476 -12.20 -35.71 4.58
CA VAL A 476 -11.14 -34.70 4.58
C VAL A 476 -11.01 -34.06 5.95
N VAL A 477 -12.14 -33.71 6.57
CA VAL A 477 -12.20 -33.12 7.91
C VAL A 477 -11.61 -34.08 8.95
N ASP A 478 -12.05 -35.36 8.96
CA ASP A 478 -11.53 -36.40 9.86
C ASP A 478 -10.01 -36.53 9.72
N TYR A 479 -9.50 -36.57 8.49
CA TYR A 479 -8.05 -36.66 8.27
C TYR A 479 -7.30 -35.49 8.89
N VAL A 480 -7.79 -34.25 8.73
CA VAL A 480 -7.15 -33.04 9.32
C VAL A 480 -7.17 -33.14 10.84
N HIS A 481 -8.29 -33.47 11.45
CA HIS A 481 -8.46 -33.59 12.90
C HIS A 481 -7.65 -34.72 13.52
N GLU A 482 -7.60 -35.90 12.87
CA GLU A 482 -6.89 -37.07 13.40
C GLU A 482 -5.36 -36.93 13.27
N THR A 483 -4.88 -36.26 12.23
CA THR A 483 -3.43 -36.23 11.91
C THR A 483 -2.74 -34.95 12.30
N THR A 484 -3.47 -33.85 12.57
CA THR A 484 -2.91 -32.53 12.85
C THR A 484 -3.62 -31.82 13.99
N THR A 485 -3.08 -30.66 14.41
CA THR A 485 -3.75 -29.73 15.35
C THR A 485 -4.36 -28.52 14.61
N ALA A 486 -4.34 -28.53 13.27
CA ALA A 486 -4.96 -27.49 12.46
C ALA A 486 -6.48 -27.56 12.55
N LYS A 487 -7.15 -26.43 12.37
CA LYS A 487 -8.58 -26.34 12.15
C LYS A 487 -8.88 -26.30 10.66
N ILE A 488 -10.10 -26.73 10.30
CA ILE A 488 -10.56 -26.74 8.91
C ILE A 488 -11.89 -26.00 8.77
N GLY A 489 -11.94 -25.04 7.84
CA GLY A 489 -13.12 -24.26 7.51
C GLY A 489 -13.60 -24.52 6.09
N VAL A 490 -14.91 -24.30 5.86
CA VAL A 490 -15.54 -24.42 4.55
C VAL A 490 -16.03 -23.05 4.07
N GLN A 491 -15.66 -22.66 2.84
CA GLN A 491 -16.23 -21.49 2.19
C GLN A 491 -17.45 -21.89 1.36
N ILE A 492 -18.63 -21.33 1.68
CA ILE A 492 -19.93 -21.67 1.06
C ILE A 492 -20.34 -20.54 0.13
N GLY A 493 -20.64 -20.85 -1.13
CA GLY A 493 -20.95 -19.84 -2.11
C GLY A 493 -21.78 -20.31 -3.30
N HIS A 494 -22.14 -19.34 -4.14
CA HIS A 494 -22.86 -19.52 -5.41
C HIS A 494 -22.27 -18.59 -6.45
N SER A 495 -21.82 -19.11 -7.59
CA SER A 495 -21.10 -18.38 -8.63
C SER A 495 -21.86 -17.20 -9.25
N GLY A 496 -23.20 -17.23 -9.22
CA GLY A 496 -23.99 -16.19 -9.84
C GLY A 496 -23.71 -16.07 -11.35
N ARG A 497 -23.51 -14.86 -11.82
CA ARG A 497 -23.22 -14.54 -13.22
C ARG A 497 -21.85 -14.98 -13.74
N LYS A 498 -20.96 -15.45 -12.84
CA LYS A 498 -19.61 -15.97 -13.18
C LYS A 498 -19.58 -17.48 -13.30
N GLY A 499 -20.71 -18.14 -13.28
CA GLY A 499 -20.85 -19.60 -13.44
C GLY A 499 -20.79 -20.07 -14.88
N SER A 500 -20.84 -21.40 -15.05
CA SER A 500 -20.87 -22.07 -16.36
C SER A 500 -19.66 -21.70 -17.24
N THR A 501 -18.46 -21.69 -16.63
CA THR A 501 -17.21 -21.31 -17.30
C THR A 501 -16.25 -22.48 -17.37
N ARG A 502 -15.23 -22.37 -18.21
CA ARG A 502 -14.09 -23.27 -18.29
C ARG A 502 -13.28 -23.24 -17.01
N ARG A 503 -12.52 -24.30 -16.75
CA ARG A 503 -11.49 -24.26 -15.69
C ARG A 503 -10.45 -23.20 -16.04
N MET A 504 -9.87 -22.56 -15.00
CA MET A 504 -8.95 -21.45 -15.15
C MET A 504 -7.82 -21.69 -16.18
N TRP A 505 -7.23 -22.89 -16.20
CA TRP A 505 -6.15 -23.25 -17.14
C TRP A 505 -6.61 -23.59 -18.55
N GLU A 506 -7.93 -23.70 -18.78
CA GLU A 506 -8.55 -23.95 -20.10
C GLU A 506 -9.05 -22.63 -20.73
N GLY A 507 -9.20 -21.57 -19.92
CA GLY A 507 -9.70 -20.27 -20.30
C GLY A 507 -10.41 -19.58 -19.14
N MET A 508 -9.69 -18.71 -18.42
CA MET A 508 -10.24 -18.06 -17.21
C MET A 508 -11.44 -17.16 -17.58
N ASP A 509 -12.56 -17.36 -16.86
CA ASP A 509 -13.83 -16.66 -17.04
C ASP A 509 -14.47 -16.83 -18.44
N GLU A 510 -13.96 -17.73 -19.30
CA GLU A 510 -14.55 -18.03 -20.59
C GLU A 510 -15.77 -18.98 -20.44
N PRO A 511 -16.88 -18.77 -21.16
CA PRO A 511 -18.02 -19.67 -21.15
C PRO A 511 -17.64 -21.09 -21.58
N LEU A 512 -18.37 -22.08 -21.08
CA LEU A 512 -18.24 -23.45 -21.59
C LEU A 512 -18.64 -23.50 -23.07
N PRO A 513 -17.92 -24.27 -23.91
CA PRO A 513 -18.25 -24.41 -25.33
C PRO A 513 -19.58 -25.15 -25.54
N GLU A 514 -19.95 -26.04 -24.59
CA GLU A 514 -21.18 -26.82 -24.58
C GLU A 514 -21.54 -27.22 -23.14
N GLY A 515 -22.78 -27.61 -22.90
CA GLY A 515 -23.23 -28.05 -21.58
C GLY A 515 -23.41 -26.90 -20.57
N ASN A 516 -23.62 -25.69 -21.07
CA ASN A 516 -23.90 -24.53 -20.22
C ASN A 516 -25.22 -24.70 -19.46
N TRP A 517 -25.20 -24.28 -18.19
CA TRP A 517 -26.40 -24.25 -17.33
C TRP A 517 -26.91 -22.81 -17.14
N PRO A 518 -28.19 -22.62 -16.77
CA PRO A 518 -28.76 -21.30 -16.51
C PRO A 518 -28.03 -20.59 -15.36
N LEU A 519 -27.86 -19.29 -15.50
CA LEU A 519 -27.24 -18.44 -14.48
C LEU A 519 -28.27 -17.48 -13.89
N VAL A 520 -28.11 -17.15 -12.62
CA VAL A 520 -28.92 -16.14 -11.90
C VAL A 520 -28.03 -15.04 -11.33
N ALA A 521 -28.55 -13.83 -11.25
CA ALA A 521 -27.85 -12.68 -10.67
C ALA A 521 -28.84 -11.65 -10.13
N ALA A 522 -28.34 -10.66 -9.40
CA ALA A 522 -29.12 -9.51 -8.94
C ALA A 522 -29.80 -8.76 -10.10
N SER A 523 -29.13 -8.65 -11.23
CA SER A 523 -29.65 -8.06 -12.46
C SER A 523 -29.18 -8.85 -13.68
N ALA A 524 -29.92 -8.76 -14.80
CA ALA A 524 -29.62 -9.47 -16.05
C ALA A 524 -28.42 -8.84 -16.79
N LEU A 525 -27.26 -8.80 -16.12
CA LEU A 525 -26.01 -8.23 -16.61
C LEU A 525 -24.92 -9.32 -16.66
N PRO A 526 -24.34 -9.65 -17.82
CA PRO A 526 -23.25 -10.63 -17.91
C PRO A 526 -21.98 -10.09 -17.22
N TYR A 527 -21.05 -10.99 -16.87
CA TYR A 527 -19.76 -10.59 -16.30
C TYR A 527 -18.88 -9.85 -17.32
N SER A 528 -18.81 -10.37 -18.53
CA SER A 528 -18.18 -9.74 -19.68
C SER A 528 -19.05 -9.91 -20.91
N SER A 529 -18.68 -9.28 -22.02
CA SER A 529 -19.42 -9.35 -23.29
C SER A 529 -19.48 -10.77 -23.88
N SER A 530 -18.59 -11.68 -23.46
CA SER A 530 -18.55 -13.08 -23.91
C SER A 530 -19.33 -14.03 -23.00
N ASN A 531 -19.66 -13.63 -21.76
CA ASN A 531 -20.36 -14.47 -20.81
C ASN A 531 -21.88 -14.51 -21.06
N GLN A 532 -22.53 -15.56 -20.57
CA GLN A 532 -23.99 -15.69 -20.62
C GLN A 532 -24.65 -14.53 -19.87
N VAL A 533 -25.77 -14.04 -20.39
CA VAL A 533 -26.65 -13.10 -19.66
C VAL A 533 -27.42 -13.92 -18.60
N PRO A 534 -27.24 -13.63 -17.30
CA PRO A 534 -27.97 -14.31 -16.26
C PRO A 534 -29.43 -13.87 -16.22
N GLU A 535 -30.29 -14.71 -15.66
CA GLU A 535 -31.64 -14.31 -15.29
C GLU A 535 -31.61 -13.43 -14.04
N GLN A 536 -32.39 -12.33 -14.04
CA GLN A 536 -32.57 -11.54 -12.83
C GLN A 536 -33.39 -12.34 -11.85
N ILE A 537 -32.80 -12.67 -10.70
CA ILE A 537 -33.41 -13.49 -9.65
C ILE A 537 -34.65 -12.81 -9.08
N ASP A 538 -35.77 -13.50 -9.05
CA ASP A 538 -37.02 -13.08 -8.42
C ASP A 538 -37.09 -13.53 -6.95
N ARG A 539 -38.18 -13.18 -6.24
CA ARG A 539 -38.33 -13.53 -4.82
C ARG A 539 -38.35 -15.05 -4.59
N ALA A 540 -39.04 -15.82 -5.44
CA ALA A 540 -39.11 -17.27 -5.29
C ALA A 540 -37.75 -17.95 -5.50
N MET A 541 -36.98 -17.45 -6.47
CA MET A 541 -35.61 -17.88 -6.70
C MET A 541 -34.69 -17.48 -5.54
N MET A 542 -34.85 -16.27 -4.97
CA MET A 542 -34.11 -15.83 -3.76
C MET A 542 -34.38 -16.78 -2.59
N ASP A 543 -35.64 -17.16 -2.35
CA ASP A 543 -36.00 -18.10 -1.31
C ASP A 543 -35.36 -19.48 -1.54
N THR A 544 -35.36 -19.96 -2.79
CA THR A 544 -34.69 -21.20 -3.17
C THR A 544 -33.19 -21.16 -2.89
N VAL A 545 -32.52 -20.09 -3.31
CA VAL A 545 -31.07 -19.92 -3.08
C VAL A 545 -30.75 -19.81 -1.60
N ARG A 546 -31.54 -19.04 -0.82
CA ARG A 546 -31.37 -18.98 0.64
C ARG A 546 -31.45 -20.37 1.27
N ASP A 547 -32.47 -21.16 0.87
CA ASP A 547 -32.67 -22.49 1.40
C ASP A 547 -31.53 -23.46 0.99
N GLN A 548 -30.96 -23.32 -0.21
CA GLN A 548 -29.74 -24.04 -0.63
C GLN A 548 -28.53 -23.68 0.24
N PHE A 549 -28.34 -22.42 0.59
CA PHE A 549 -27.29 -22.02 1.54
C PHE A 549 -27.51 -22.66 2.92
N VAL A 550 -28.74 -22.69 3.43
CA VAL A 550 -29.10 -23.32 4.69
C VAL A 550 -28.78 -24.82 4.68
N GLU A 551 -29.15 -25.53 3.63
CA GLU A 551 -28.89 -26.96 3.51
C GLU A 551 -27.40 -27.30 3.37
N ALA A 552 -26.64 -26.49 2.63
CA ALA A 552 -25.19 -26.61 2.55
C ALA A 552 -24.54 -26.35 3.93
N THR A 553 -25.03 -25.34 4.68
CA THR A 553 -24.56 -25.03 6.02
C THR A 553 -24.79 -26.18 7.00
N ARG A 554 -25.96 -26.83 6.95
CA ARG A 554 -26.28 -28.05 7.77
C ARG A 554 -25.33 -29.19 7.43
N ARG A 555 -25.13 -29.45 6.14
CA ARG A 555 -24.19 -30.51 5.69
C ARG A 555 -22.74 -30.20 6.09
N ALA A 556 -22.35 -28.93 6.10
CA ALA A 556 -21.03 -28.50 6.59
C ALA A 556 -20.87 -28.79 8.09
N ALA A 557 -21.91 -28.53 8.88
CA ALA A 557 -21.92 -28.82 10.31
C ALA A 557 -21.85 -30.36 10.57
N ASP A 558 -22.60 -31.14 9.79
CA ASP A 558 -22.62 -32.61 9.86
C ASP A 558 -21.30 -33.24 9.40
N ALA A 559 -20.61 -32.65 8.39
CA ALA A 559 -19.30 -33.07 7.95
C ALA A 559 -18.17 -32.74 8.96
N GLY A 560 -18.47 -31.95 10.01
CA GLY A 560 -17.57 -31.71 11.12
C GLY A 560 -16.65 -30.49 10.97
N PHE A 561 -16.89 -29.60 9.99
CA PHE A 561 -16.08 -28.36 9.84
C PHE A 561 -16.09 -27.49 11.10
N ASP A 562 -14.94 -26.91 11.45
CA ASP A 562 -14.76 -26.06 12.62
C ASP A 562 -15.32 -24.64 12.40
N LEU A 563 -15.29 -24.14 11.16
CA LEU A 563 -15.71 -22.80 10.74
C LEU A 563 -16.43 -22.86 9.40
N ALA A 564 -17.48 -22.06 9.24
CA ALA A 564 -18.09 -21.79 7.94
C ALA A 564 -17.79 -20.33 7.53
N GLU A 565 -17.61 -20.10 6.23
CA GLU A 565 -17.41 -18.79 5.65
C GLU A 565 -18.43 -18.52 4.56
N PHE A 566 -19.18 -17.44 4.72
CA PHE A 566 -20.13 -16.95 3.73
C PHE A 566 -19.39 -16.18 2.64
N HIS A 567 -19.44 -16.65 1.41
CA HIS A 567 -18.75 -16.01 0.30
C HIS A 567 -19.54 -14.83 -0.27
N ALA A 568 -19.20 -13.61 0.17
CA ALA A 568 -19.83 -12.36 -0.26
C ALA A 568 -18.85 -11.47 -1.06
N ALA A 569 -17.89 -12.07 -1.78
CA ALA A 569 -16.83 -11.39 -2.53
C ALA A 569 -16.77 -11.82 -4.00
N HIS A 570 -15.85 -11.22 -4.77
CA HIS A 570 -15.34 -11.64 -6.09
C HIS A 570 -16.36 -11.65 -7.22
N GLY A 571 -17.44 -10.87 -7.12
CA GLY A 571 -18.45 -10.78 -8.17
C GLY A 571 -19.38 -11.98 -8.29
N TYR A 572 -19.33 -12.91 -7.33
CA TYR A 572 -20.27 -14.01 -7.23
C TYR A 572 -21.65 -13.54 -6.79
N LEU A 573 -22.62 -14.43 -6.62
CA LEU A 573 -24.02 -14.05 -6.47
C LEU A 573 -24.25 -13.02 -5.35
N ILE A 574 -23.74 -13.26 -4.15
CA ILE A 574 -23.94 -12.39 -2.99
C ILE A 574 -23.22 -11.05 -3.17
N SER A 575 -21.96 -11.08 -3.59
CA SER A 575 -21.21 -9.88 -3.97
C SER A 575 -21.91 -9.09 -5.07
N GLY A 576 -22.56 -9.79 -6.00
CA GLY A 576 -23.34 -9.20 -7.09
C GLY A 576 -24.56 -8.39 -6.61
N PHE A 577 -25.12 -8.70 -5.44
CA PHE A 577 -26.13 -7.86 -4.79
C PHE A 577 -25.53 -6.64 -4.11
N LEU A 578 -24.36 -6.79 -3.48
CA LEU A 578 -23.71 -5.72 -2.71
C LEU A 578 -23.18 -4.59 -3.57
N SER A 579 -22.71 -4.88 -4.79
CA SER A 579 -22.11 -3.87 -5.67
C SER A 579 -23.13 -3.14 -6.52
N PRO A 580 -23.10 -1.79 -6.58
CA PRO A 580 -23.95 -1.00 -7.45
C PRO A 580 -23.61 -1.19 -8.95
N VAL A 581 -22.43 -1.74 -9.29
CA VAL A 581 -22.03 -2.03 -10.67
C VAL A 581 -22.86 -3.19 -11.25
N SER A 582 -23.08 -4.22 -10.47
CA SER A 582 -23.79 -5.44 -10.87
C SER A 582 -25.25 -5.49 -10.43
N ASN A 583 -25.65 -4.72 -9.42
CA ASN A 583 -27.01 -4.60 -8.94
C ASN A 583 -27.68 -3.32 -9.46
N ARG A 584 -28.45 -3.44 -10.52
CA ARG A 584 -29.21 -2.36 -11.15
C ARG A 584 -30.72 -2.44 -10.83
N ARG A 585 -31.08 -3.16 -9.78
CA ARG A 585 -32.47 -3.30 -9.34
C ARG A 585 -33.05 -1.98 -8.87
N THR A 586 -34.37 -1.82 -9.09
CA THR A 586 -35.14 -0.64 -8.66
C THR A 586 -36.18 -0.97 -7.58
N ASP A 587 -36.19 -2.24 -7.13
CA ASP A 587 -37.00 -2.72 -6.02
C ASP A 587 -36.26 -2.60 -4.68
N GLU A 588 -36.83 -3.21 -3.62
CA GLU A 588 -36.30 -3.19 -2.27
C GLU A 588 -34.95 -3.92 -2.08
N TYR A 589 -34.39 -4.54 -3.13
CA TYR A 589 -33.10 -5.23 -3.13
C TYR A 589 -32.03 -4.49 -3.93
N GLY A 590 -32.29 -3.26 -4.39
CA GLY A 590 -31.37 -2.45 -5.19
C GLY A 590 -31.38 -0.98 -4.81
N GLY A 591 -30.45 -0.19 -5.42
CA GLY A 591 -30.29 1.23 -5.16
C GLY A 591 -29.44 1.50 -3.92
N SER A 592 -30.04 1.88 -2.80
CA SER A 592 -29.29 2.19 -1.56
C SER A 592 -28.48 1.01 -1.03
N LEU A 593 -27.44 1.26 -0.25
CA LEU A 593 -26.65 0.21 0.39
C LEU A 593 -27.52 -0.68 1.29
N GLU A 594 -28.45 -0.11 2.03
CA GLU A 594 -29.41 -0.84 2.85
C GLU A 594 -30.22 -1.85 2.03
N ASN A 595 -30.72 -1.46 0.89
CA ASN A 595 -31.46 -2.36 -0.01
C ASN A 595 -30.57 -3.44 -0.62
N ARG A 596 -29.35 -3.08 -1.01
CA ARG A 596 -28.39 -4.03 -1.57
C ARG A 596 -27.91 -5.07 -0.52
N LEU A 597 -27.92 -4.73 0.75
CA LEU A 597 -27.63 -5.60 1.88
C LEU A 597 -28.78 -6.57 2.23
N ARG A 598 -30.02 -6.23 1.89
CA ARG A 598 -31.20 -6.97 2.37
C ARG A 598 -31.14 -8.47 2.07
N PHE A 599 -30.97 -8.87 0.83
CA PHE A 599 -30.87 -10.29 0.49
C PHE A 599 -29.61 -10.98 1.04
N PRO A 600 -28.42 -10.40 0.92
CA PRO A 600 -27.22 -10.92 1.59
C PRO A 600 -27.39 -11.18 3.09
N LEU A 601 -28.04 -10.29 3.82
CA LEU A 601 -28.30 -10.47 5.26
C LEU A 601 -29.38 -11.51 5.53
N GLU A 602 -30.44 -11.59 4.72
CA GLU A 602 -31.44 -12.67 4.80
C GLU A 602 -30.80 -14.06 4.67
N VAL A 603 -29.86 -14.22 3.75
CA VAL A 603 -29.12 -15.49 3.57
C VAL A 603 -28.19 -15.73 4.76
N PHE A 604 -27.44 -14.72 5.18
CA PHE A 604 -26.50 -14.84 6.31
C PHE A 604 -27.22 -15.22 7.61
N ASP A 605 -28.33 -14.57 7.93
CA ASP A 605 -29.14 -14.85 9.12
C ASP A 605 -29.67 -16.29 9.11
N ALA A 606 -30.11 -16.75 7.94
CA ALA A 606 -30.58 -18.12 7.78
C ALA A 606 -29.44 -19.15 7.94
N MET A 607 -28.25 -18.84 7.43
CA MET A 607 -27.04 -19.66 7.66
C MET A 607 -26.65 -19.65 9.14
N ARG A 608 -26.63 -18.45 9.80
CA ARG A 608 -26.30 -18.35 11.22
C ARG A 608 -27.25 -19.17 12.09
N ALA A 609 -28.53 -19.16 11.78
CA ALA A 609 -29.53 -19.96 12.48
C ALA A 609 -29.35 -21.49 12.26
N ALA A 610 -28.76 -21.89 11.14
CA ALA A 610 -28.52 -23.31 10.80
C ALA A 610 -27.15 -23.82 11.28
N TRP A 611 -26.18 -22.92 11.51
CA TRP A 611 -24.83 -23.23 11.95
C TRP A 611 -24.78 -23.36 13.49
N PRO A 612 -24.02 -24.29 14.07
CA PRO A 612 -23.88 -24.42 15.53
C PRO A 612 -23.38 -23.08 16.14
N ALA A 613 -24.03 -22.66 17.22
CA ALA A 613 -23.76 -21.33 17.84
C ALA A 613 -22.34 -21.22 18.40
N GLU A 614 -21.74 -22.33 18.82
CA GLU A 614 -20.38 -22.41 19.35
C GLU A 614 -19.30 -22.41 18.25
N ARG A 615 -19.68 -22.62 16.98
CA ARG A 615 -18.74 -22.56 15.85
C ARG A 615 -18.84 -21.21 15.15
N PRO A 616 -17.70 -20.58 14.83
CA PRO A 616 -17.71 -19.27 14.19
C PRO A 616 -18.23 -19.33 12.75
N LEU A 617 -18.91 -18.24 12.36
CA LEU A 617 -19.34 -17.95 11.00
C LEU A 617 -18.61 -16.68 10.49
N SER A 618 -17.76 -16.88 9.49
CA SER A 618 -16.99 -15.81 8.83
C SER A 618 -17.73 -15.27 7.61
N VAL A 619 -17.36 -14.05 7.19
CA VAL A 619 -17.83 -13.45 5.92
C VAL A 619 -16.62 -12.98 5.12
N ARG A 620 -16.50 -13.42 3.87
CA ARG A 620 -15.51 -12.90 2.94
C ARG A 620 -16.09 -11.79 2.09
N LEU A 621 -15.42 -10.61 2.08
CA LEU A 621 -15.86 -9.40 1.39
C LEU A 621 -14.86 -8.95 0.33
N SER A 622 -15.36 -8.33 -0.76
CA SER A 622 -14.56 -7.47 -1.64
C SER A 622 -14.64 -6.04 -1.12
N ALA A 623 -13.54 -5.54 -0.57
CA ALA A 623 -13.47 -4.24 0.08
C ALA A 623 -13.44 -3.05 -0.89
N THR A 624 -13.24 -3.29 -2.17
CA THR A 624 -13.38 -2.30 -3.26
C THR A 624 -13.61 -3.03 -4.57
N ASP A 625 -14.31 -2.40 -5.47
CA ASP A 625 -14.63 -2.96 -6.79
C ASP A 625 -13.60 -2.57 -7.86
N TRP A 626 -12.63 -1.71 -7.56
CA TRP A 626 -11.58 -1.22 -8.48
C TRP A 626 -12.12 -0.63 -9.79
N ILE A 627 -13.34 -0.10 -9.77
CA ILE A 627 -14.02 0.51 -10.91
C ILE A 627 -14.87 1.69 -10.45
N ASP A 628 -14.97 2.71 -11.29
CA ASP A 628 -15.77 3.90 -10.98
C ASP A 628 -17.25 3.55 -10.77
N GLY A 629 -17.82 4.12 -9.73
CA GLY A 629 -19.21 3.84 -9.34
C GLY A 629 -19.42 2.49 -8.67
N GLY A 630 -18.35 1.73 -8.38
CA GLY A 630 -18.37 0.53 -7.56
C GLY A 630 -18.26 0.83 -6.06
N ASN A 631 -18.27 -0.22 -5.25
CA ASN A 631 -18.05 -0.10 -3.81
C ASN A 631 -16.65 0.40 -3.51
N THR A 632 -16.57 1.31 -2.54
CA THR A 632 -15.34 1.85 -1.96
C THR A 632 -15.03 1.17 -0.63
N ILE A 633 -13.86 1.47 -0.05
CA ILE A 633 -13.52 0.99 1.31
C ILE A 633 -14.51 1.50 2.36
N ASP A 634 -15.09 2.67 2.18
CA ASP A 634 -16.07 3.20 3.12
C ASP A 634 -17.38 2.42 3.06
N ASP A 635 -17.84 2.05 1.85
CA ASP A 635 -18.96 1.13 1.68
C ASP A 635 -18.66 -0.24 2.32
N ALA A 636 -17.44 -0.77 2.14
CA ALA A 636 -17.05 -2.06 2.69
C ALA A 636 -17.01 -2.05 4.23
N VAL A 637 -16.63 -0.95 4.86
CA VAL A 637 -16.70 -0.79 6.33
C VAL A 637 -18.15 -0.85 6.80
N GLU A 638 -19.10 -0.21 6.10
CA GLU A 638 -20.52 -0.28 6.45
C GLU A 638 -21.13 -1.67 6.17
N ILE A 639 -20.70 -2.34 5.10
CA ILE A 639 -21.06 -3.73 4.82
C ILE A 639 -20.56 -4.66 5.93
N ALA A 640 -19.29 -4.52 6.34
CA ALA A 640 -18.73 -5.27 7.45
C ALA A 640 -19.47 -5.01 8.77
N ARG A 641 -19.80 -3.75 9.05
CA ARG A 641 -20.60 -3.34 10.23
C ARG A 641 -21.95 -4.05 10.25
N ALA A 642 -22.62 -4.13 9.10
CA ALA A 642 -23.91 -4.82 8.99
C ALA A 642 -23.79 -6.31 9.30
N PHE A 643 -22.83 -7.03 8.69
CA PHE A 643 -22.63 -8.45 8.98
C PHE A 643 -22.21 -8.72 10.44
N ILE A 644 -21.37 -7.85 11.02
CA ILE A 644 -21.00 -7.91 12.44
C ILE A 644 -22.23 -7.78 13.34
N ALA A 645 -23.11 -6.82 13.03
CA ALA A 645 -24.35 -6.62 13.76
C ALA A 645 -25.31 -7.82 13.66
N HIS A 646 -25.20 -8.62 12.60
CA HIS A 646 -25.95 -9.86 12.36
C HIS A 646 -25.21 -11.12 12.87
N GLY A 647 -24.08 -10.97 13.56
CA GLY A 647 -23.38 -12.08 14.25
C GLY A 647 -22.28 -12.75 13.45
N ALA A 648 -21.60 -12.03 12.57
CA ALA A 648 -20.35 -12.49 11.99
C ALA A 648 -19.22 -12.50 13.04
N ASP A 649 -18.50 -13.61 13.15
CA ASP A 649 -17.39 -13.81 14.08
C ASP A 649 -16.04 -13.40 13.46
N ALA A 650 -15.96 -13.38 12.12
CA ALA A 650 -14.76 -12.94 11.39
C ALA A 650 -15.12 -12.30 10.05
N ILE A 651 -14.25 -11.40 9.59
CA ILE A 651 -14.30 -10.78 8.25
C ILE A 651 -13.01 -11.11 7.51
N ASP A 652 -13.09 -11.87 6.42
CA ASP A 652 -11.97 -12.11 5.49
C ASP A 652 -12.00 -11.05 4.37
N VAL A 653 -10.94 -10.24 4.28
CA VAL A 653 -10.93 -9.01 3.49
C VAL A 653 -10.15 -9.20 2.19
N SER A 654 -10.88 -9.39 1.11
CA SER A 654 -10.38 -9.44 -0.27
C SER A 654 -10.76 -8.17 -1.05
N SER A 655 -10.64 -8.16 -2.37
CA SER A 655 -11.07 -7.03 -3.23
C SER A 655 -11.35 -7.47 -4.67
N GLY A 656 -12.16 -6.69 -5.37
CA GLY A 656 -12.37 -6.78 -6.81
C GLY A 656 -13.17 -7.97 -7.31
N GLN A 657 -12.96 -8.29 -8.57
CA GLN A 657 -13.58 -9.37 -9.35
C GLN A 657 -15.07 -9.15 -9.68
N ILE A 658 -15.57 -7.91 -9.49
CA ILE A 658 -16.97 -7.59 -9.79
C ILE A 658 -17.22 -7.36 -11.28
N ALA A 659 -16.26 -6.87 -12.04
CA ALA A 659 -16.36 -6.58 -13.46
C ALA A 659 -15.05 -6.87 -14.17
N ALA A 660 -15.12 -7.23 -15.45
CA ALA A 660 -13.93 -7.51 -16.26
C ALA A 660 -13.07 -6.26 -16.52
N GLU A 661 -13.69 -5.08 -16.44
CA GLU A 661 -13.04 -3.78 -16.68
C GLU A 661 -12.34 -3.21 -15.44
N GLU A 662 -12.40 -3.88 -14.31
CA GLU A 662 -11.74 -3.44 -13.08
C GLU A 662 -10.23 -3.23 -13.25
N ARG A 663 -9.66 -2.29 -12.49
CA ARG A 663 -8.23 -1.94 -12.58
C ARG A 663 -7.54 -2.02 -11.21
N PRO A 664 -7.32 -3.22 -10.68
CA PRO A 664 -6.68 -3.39 -9.37
C PRO A 664 -5.21 -2.95 -9.40
N GLN A 665 -4.80 -2.25 -8.35
CA GLN A 665 -3.41 -1.84 -8.17
C GLN A 665 -2.64 -2.92 -7.42
N PHE A 666 -2.14 -3.91 -8.14
CA PHE A 666 -1.38 -5.01 -7.55
C PHE A 666 -0.04 -4.56 -6.96
N GLY A 667 0.40 -5.26 -5.93
CA GLY A 667 1.69 -5.05 -5.26
C GLY A 667 1.78 -5.85 -3.97
N ARG A 668 2.91 -5.80 -3.28
CA ARG A 668 3.12 -6.45 -1.99
C ARG A 668 2.08 -5.98 -0.98
N SER A 669 1.35 -6.91 -0.37
CA SER A 669 0.33 -6.65 0.66
C SER A 669 -0.72 -5.60 0.24
N TYR A 670 -1.12 -5.61 -1.05
CA TYR A 670 -1.95 -4.52 -1.63
C TYR A 670 -3.35 -4.43 -1.03
N GLN A 671 -3.89 -5.51 -0.48
CA GLN A 671 -5.21 -5.53 0.19
C GLN A 671 -5.15 -5.27 1.69
N THR A 672 -3.95 -5.31 2.30
CA THR A 672 -3.79 -5.05 3.74
C THR A 672 -4.40 -3.73 4.22
N PRO A 673 -4.34 -2.60 3.48
CA PRO A 673 -4.99 -1.36 3.92
C PRO A 673 -6.51 -1.47 4.07
N PHE A 674 -7.15 -2.39 3.37
CA PHE A 674 -8.59 -2.63 3.50
C PHE A 674 -8.91 -3.42 4.77
N ALA A 675 -8.12 -4.47 5.05
CA ALA A 675 -8.22 -5.20 6.31
C ALA A 675 -7.97 -4.28 7.52
N ASP A 676 -6.94 -3.43 7.41
CA ASP A 676 -6.59 -2.40 8.39
C ASP A 676 -7.77 -1.45 8.67
N ALA A 677 -8.41 -0.92 7.64
CA ALA A 677 -9.56 -0.03 7.77
C ALA A 677 -10.77 -0.73 8.42
N ILE A 678 -11.12 -1.93 7.99
CA ILE A 678 -12.25 -2.68 8.55
C ILE A 678 -11.96 -3.04 10.02
N ARG A 679 -10.73 -3.48 10.33
CA ARG A 679 -10.35 -3.82 11.70
C ARG A 679 -10.44 -2.62 12.65
N ASN A 680 -9.79 -1.53 12.31
CA ASN A 680 -9.65 -0.40 13.22
C ASN A 680 -10.88 0.52 13.25
N ARG A 681 -11.77 0.48 12.24
CA ARG A 681 -12.99 1.32 12.21
C ARG A 681 -14.23 0.62 12.74
N VAL A 682 -14.26 -0.73 12.75
CA VAL A 682 -15.49 -1.45 13.16
C VAL A 682 -15.22 -2.78 13.88
N ALA A 683 -14.34 -3.64 13.41
CA ALA A 683 -14.26 -5.01 13.89
C ALA A 683 -13.61 -5.13 15.28
N ALA A 684 -12.51 -4.41 15.53
CA ALA A 684 -11.79 -4.46 16.81
C ALA A 684 -12.67 -4.04 17.99
N ALA A 685 -13.46 -2.96 17.85
CA ALA A 685 -14.38 -2.49 18.88
C ALA A 685 -15.51 -3.51 19.17
N ALA A 686 -15.86 -4.33 18.20
CA ALA A 686 -16.86 -5.40 18.32
C ALA A 686 -16.27 -6.75 18.78
N GLY A 687 -14.95 -6.85 18.91
CA GLY A 687 -14.27 -8.11 19.23
C GLY A 687 -14.31 -9.16 18.10
N VAL A 688 -14.48 -8.71 16.85
CA VAL A 688 -14.58 -9.54 15.65
C VAL A 688 -13.23 -9.66 14.98
N THR A 689 -12.87 -10.87 14.58
CA THR A 689 -11.58 -11.18 13.92
C THR A 689 -11.53 -10.63 12.50
N VAL A 690 -10.39 -10.06 12.11
CA VAL A 690 -10.13 -9.66 10.72
C VAL A 690 -8.99 -10.48 10.13
N ILE A 691 -9.23 -11.04 8.94
CA ILE A 691 -8.27 -11.83 8.18
C ILE A 691 -7.79 -10.99 6.99
N ALA A 692 -6.48 -10.73 6.93
CA ALA A 692 -5.88 -10.07 5.78
C ALA A 692 -5.42 -11.08 4.74
N VAL A 693 -5.62 -10.77 3.47
CA VAL A 693 -5.13 -11.56 2.33
C VAL A 693 -4.59 -10.62 1.24
N GLY A 694 -3.83 -11.14 0.28
CA GLY A 694 -3.44 -10.41 -0.93
C GLY A 694 -1.96 -10.11 -1.04
N ALA A 695 -1.25 -10.93 -1.83
CA ALA A 695 0.17 -10.82 -2.13
C ALA A 695 1.09 -10.70 -0.89
N VAL A 696 0.74 -11.41 0.18
CA VAL A 696 1.58 -11.64 1.35
C VAL A 696 2.36 -12.94 1.11
N SER A 697 3.69 -12.92 1.24
CA SER A 697 4.54 -14.06 0.89
C SER A 697 5.71 -14.33 1.85
N SER A 698 6.01 -13.41 2.78
CA SER A 698 7.08 -13.56 3.75
C SER A 698 6.54 -13.59 5.18
N TYR A 699 7.27 -14.27 6.08
CA TYR A 699 6.96 -14.25 7.52
C TYR A 699 7.10 -12.84 8.11
N ASP A 700 8.00 -12.04 7.57
CA ASP A 700 8.23 -10.66 7.97
C ASP A 700 7.01 -9.78 7.66
N ASP A 701 6.36 -9.96 6.47
CA ASP A 701 5.09 -9.31 6.16
C ASP A 701 4.01 -9.71 7.15
N VAL A 702 3.89 -11.01 7.43
CA VAL A 702 2.87 -11.54 8.35
C VAL A 702 3.05 -10.93 9.74
N ASN A 703 4.28 -11.02 10.31
CA ASN A 703 4.57 -10.46 11.62
C ASN A 703 4.32 -8.95 11.66
N SER A 704 4.72 -8.22 10.61
CA SER A 704 4.52 -6.76 10.53
C SER A 704 3.04 -6.37 10.46
N ILE A 705 2.20 -7.12 9.73
CA ILE A 705 0.75 -6.89 9.67
C ILE A 705 0.11 -7.07 11.05
N LEU A 706 0.46 -8.18 11.72
CA LEU A 706 -0.10 -8.53 13.03
C LEU A 706 0.32 -7.55 14.13
N LEU A 707 1.61 -7.25 14.20
CA LEU A 707 2.18 -6.35 15.22
C LEU A 707 1.69 -4.91 15.07
N ALA A 708 1.50 -4.43 13.84
CA ALA A 708 0.93 -3.12 13.57
C ALA A 708 -0.59 -3.04 13.87
N GLY A 709 -1.25 -4.15 14.20
CA GLY A 709 -2.69 -4.19 14.43
C GLY A 709 -3.52 -3.93 13.18
N ARG A 710 -3.04 -4.37 12.01
CA ARG A 710 -3.75 -4.23 10.72
C ARG A 710 -4.70 -5.38 10.42
N ALA A 711 -4.43 -6.53 11.01
CA ALA A 711 -5.29 -7.71 10.99
C ALA A 711 -4.98 -8.60 12.19
N ASP A 712 -5.86 -9.57 12.47
CA ASP A 712 -5.69 -10.54 13.54
C ASP A 712 -5.14 -11.86 13.03
N LEU A 713 -5.45 -12.20 11.78
CA LEU A 713 -4.99 -13.39 11.06
C LEU A 713 -4.51 -13.00 9.65
N VAL A 714 -3.66 -13.82 9.05
CA VAL A 714 -3.19 -13.62 7.69
C VAL A 714 -3.43 -14.87 6.85
N ALA A 715 -4.18 -14.70 5.75
CA ALA A 715 -4.47 -15.77 4.80
C ALA A 715 -3.48 -15.73 3.62
N LEU A 716 -2.90 -16.88 3.32
CA LEU A 716 -1.90 -17.07 2.28
C LEU A 716 -2.46 -18.05 1.22
N GLY A 717 -2.50 -17.60 -0.04
CA GLY A 717 -2.96 -18.41 -1.16
C GLY A 717 -1.78 -19.04 -1.93
N ARG A 718 -1.27 -18.32 -2.95
CA ARG A 718 -0.19 -18.79 -3.82
C ARG A 718 1.07 -19.25 -3.09
N THR A 719 1.36 -18.66 -1.93
CA THR A 719 2.45 -19.06 -1.04
C THR A 719 2.31 -20.51 -0.59
N HIS A 720 1.10 -20.94 -0.20
CA HIS A 720 0.82 -22.34 0.16
C HIS A 720 0.64 -23.28 -1.04
N LEU A 721 0.39 -22.75 -2.26
CA LEU A 721 0.46 -23.57 -3.48
C LEU A 721 1.91 -23.89 -3.84
N TRP A 722 2.81 -22.90 -3.67
CA TRP A 722 4.24 -23.07 -3.90
C TRP A 722 4.89 -23.98 -2.87
N ASP A 723 4.57 -23.79 -1.60
CA ASP A 723 5.13 -24.53 -0.47
C ASP A 723 4.03 -24.91 0.54
N PRO A 724 3.50 -26.13 0.47
CA PRO A 724 2.49 -26.60 1.42
C PRO A 724 2.94 -26.57 2.89
N GLN A 725 4.26 -26.61 3.15
CA GLN A 725 4.86 -26.59 4.49
C GLN A 725 5.40 -25.19 4.87
N TRP A 726 5.01 -24.16 4.17
CA TRP A 726 5.49 -22.81 4.34
C TRP A 726 5.48 -22.34 5.80
N THR A 727 4.44 -22.65 6.57
CA THR A 727 4.33 -22.21 7.97
C THR A 727 5.45 -22.80 8.83
N LEU A 728 5.78 -24.08 8.66
CA LEU A 728 6.90 -24.71 9.38
C LEU A 728 8.26 -24.25 8.87
N HIS A 729 8.39 -23.98 7.56
CA HIS A 729 9.60 -23.39 7.00
C HIS A 729 9.81 -21.95 7.50
N ALA A 730 8.75 -21.16 7.61
CA ALA A 730 8.81 -19.82 8.20
C ALA A 730 9.22 -19.85 9.68
N ALA A 731 8.80 -20.87 10.44
CA ALA A 731 9.29 -21.07 11.81
C ALA A 731 10.79 -21.35 11.83
N ALA A 732 11.25 -22.27 10.99
CA ALA A 732 12.66 -22.64 10.90
C ALA A 732 13.55 -21.47 10.46
N ASP A 733 13.08 -20.65 9.52
CA ASP A 733 13.79 -19.45 9.06
C ASP A 733 13.94 -18.38 10.15
N GLN A 734 12.96 -18.29 11.07
CA GLN A 734 13.01 -17.44 12.25
C GLN A 734 13.76 -18.08 13.44
N GLY A 735 14.25 -19.31 13.30
CA GLY A 735 14.86 -20.06 14.39
C GLY A 735 13.89 -20.48 15.49
N TYR A 736 12.57 -20.49 15.18
CA TYR A 736 11.50 -20.81 16.12
C TYR A 736 11.09 -22.28 16.03
N SER A 737 10.88 -22.91 17.19
CA SER A 737 10.42 -24.31 17.31
C SER A 737 9.47 -24.51 18.50
N GLY A 738 8.80 -23.43 18.92
CA GLY A 738 7.86 -23.42 20.04
C GLY A 738 6.44 -23.81 19.65
N ALA A 739 5.49 -23.51 20.54
CA ALA A 739 4.07 -23.75 20.33
C ALA A 739 3.56 -23.08 19.03
N GLY A 740 2.59 -23.69 18.36
CA GLY A 740 2.05 -23.19 17.10
C GLY A 740 2.89 -23.55 15.86
N ALA A 741 4.13 -24.03 16.02
CA ALA A 741 5.00 -24.54 14.96
C ALA A 741 5.22 -26.06 15.07
N ASP A 742 4.18 -26.79 15.46
CA ASP A 742 4.24 -28.23 15.76
C ASP A 742 4.32 -29.07 14.50
N TRP A 743 5.36 -29.90 14.40
CA TRP A 743 5.46 -30.95 13.40
C TRP A 743 4.61 -32.15 13.78
N VAL A 744 3.88 -32.72 12.81
CA VAL A 744 3.19 -33.98 13.01
C VAL A 744 4.16 -35.09 13.42
N ALA A 745 3.74 -36.00 14.31
CA ALA A 745 4.64 -36.96 14.93
C ALA A 745 5.52 -37.76 13.94
N PRO A 746 4.98 -38.27 12.80
CA PRO A 746 5.79 -39.00 11.81
C PRO A 746 6.90 -38.16 11.17
N PHE A 747 6.75 -36.83 11.08
CA PHE A 747 7.70 -35.92 10.41
C PHE A 747 8.70 -35.28 11.36
N ARG A 748 8.59 -35.48 12.69
CA ARG A 748 9.48 -34.86 13.69
C ARG A 748 10.96 -35.19 13.47
N ALA A 749 11.27 -36.35 12.91
CA ALA A 749 12.67 -36.69 12.59
C ALA A 749 13.29 -35.74 11.53
N GLY A 750 12.47 -35.16 10.67
CA GLY A 750 12.86 -34.19 9.66
C GLY A 750 12.77 -32.71 10.11
N SER A 751 12.31 -32.43 11.33
CA SER A 751 12.12 -31.05 11.82
C SER A 751 13.42 -30.23 11.98
N ARG A 752 14.56 -30.90 12.03
CA ARG A 752 15.88 -30.27 12.04
C ARG A 752 16.40 -30.16 10.61
N ARG A 753 16.67 -28.92 10.16
CA ARG A 753 17.24 -28.69 8.84
C ARG A 753 18.53 -29.54 8.67
N PRO A 754 18.67 -30.36 7.61
CA PRO A 754 19.86 -31.15 7.40
C PRO A 754 21.12 -30.26 7.36
N PRO A 755 22.28 -30.73 7.93
CA PRO A 755 23.51 -29.95 7.95
C PRO A 755 23.98 -29.45 6.57
N ALA A 756 23.70 -30.22 5.50
CA ALA A 756 24.03 -29.85 4.12
C ALA A 756 23.15 -28.70 3.57
N ALA A 757 21.97 -28.47 4.15
CA ALA A 757 21.14 -27.33 3.83
C ALA A 757 21.54 -26.07 4.60
N ARG A 758 22.51 -26.18 5.52
CA ARG A 758 23.18 -25.05 6.19
C ARG A 758 24.35 -24.53 5.35
N THR A 759 24.32 -24.71 4.01
CA THR A 759 25.12 -23.81 3.20
C THR A 759 24.73 -22.42 3.67
N ASP A 760 25.72 -21.65 4.05
CA ASP A 760 25.67 -20.22 4.26
C ASP A 760 25.11 -19.54 2.99
N ALA A 761 23.82 -19.83 2.65
CA ALA A 761 22.96 -18.88 2.06
C ALA A 761 22.93 -17.79 3.14
N VAL A 762 23.95 -16.95 3.09
CA VAL A 762 23.92 -15.62 3.61
C VAL A 762 22.50 -15.17 3.31
N ARG A 763 21.60 -15.16 4.32
CA ARG A 763 20.42 -14.34 4.24
C ARG A 763 20.94 -13.09 3.57
N PRO A 764 20.37 -12.59 2.48
CA PRO A 764 20.74 -11.26 2.08
C PRO A 764 20.49 -10.45 3.36
N ARG A 765 21.55 -10.26 4.15
CA ARG A 765 21.56 -9.22 5.16
C ARG A 765 21.12 -8.06 4.32
N LEU A 766 19.99 -7.48 4.65
CA LEU A 766 19.74 -6.11 4.31
C LEU A 766 20.98 -5.40 4.83
N SER A 767 22.04 -5.39 4.00
CA SER A 767 23.17 -4.55 4.26
C SER A 767 22.54 -3.18 4.32
N LEU A 768 22.54 -2.56 5.48
CA LEU A 768 22.46 -1.12 5.55
C LEU A 768 23.34 -0.65 4.40
N ILE A 769 22.81 0.21 3.57
CA ILE A 769 23.37 0.73 2.33
C ILE A 769 24.88 1.09 2.44
N ARG A 770 25.45 1.18 3.62
CA ARG A 770 26.88 1.36 3.92
C ARG A 770 27.81 0.27 3.39
N GLU A 771 27.35 -0.96 3.16
CA GLU A 771 28.23 -2.05 2.69
C GLU A 771 28.06 -2.39 1.21
N ALA A 772 27.08 -1.81 0.51
CA ALA A 772 26.93 -1.95 -0.92
C ALA A 772 27.89 -1.00 -1.65
N SER A 773 29.18 -1.28 -1.55
CA SER A 773 30.18 -0.64 -2.44
C SER A 773 30.08 -1.16 -3.88
N ASP A 774 29.23 -2.14 -4.14
CA ASP A 774 29.03 -2.73 -5.45
C ASP A 774 27.76 -2.19 -6.10
N ALA A 775 27.97 -1.23 -7.01
CA ALA A 775 26.92 -0.51 -7.73
C ALA A 775 26.00 -1.42 -8.57
N SER A 776 26.35 -2.69 -8.74
CA SER A 776 25.60 -3.63 -9.59
C SER A 776 24.37 -4.25 -8.93
N THR A 777 24.20 -4.09 -7.60
CA THR A 777 23.12 -4.77 -6.85
C THR A 777 21.98 -3.86 -6.43
N ILE A 778 22.03 -2.55 -6.67
CA ILE A 778 20.93 -1.61 -6.37
C ILE A 778 20.06 -1.51 -7.61
N THR A 779 19.04 -2.35 -7.67
CA THR A 779 17.99 -2.26 -8.68
C THR A 779 17.25 -0.92 -8.53
N GLY A 780 17.41 -0.03 -9.51
CA GLY A 780 16.57 1.14 -9.68
C GLY A 780 17.25 2.51 -9.56
N HIS A 781 18.51 2.59 -9.22
CA HIS A 781 19.26 3.84 -9.24
C HIS A 781 20.48 3.71 -10.14
N ARG A 782 20.43 4.42 -11.25
CA ARG A 782 21.60 4.53 -12.08
C ARG A 782 22.61 5.41 -11.37
N ARG A 783 23.77 4.83 -11.07
CA ARG A 783 24.94 5.63 -10.68
C ARG A 783 25.57 6.17 -11.95
N TRP A 784 25.57 7.46 -12.09
CA TRP A 784 26.34 8.05 -13.13
C TRP A 784 27.83 8.02 -12.75
N ILE A 785 28.55 7.07 -13.38
CA ILE A 785 30.00 7.07 -13.46
C ILE A 785 30.30 7.30 -14.93
N PRO A 786 30.90 8.44 -15.32
CA PRO A 786 31.31 8.63 -16.70
C PRO A 786 32.24 7.46 -17.06
N ARG A 787 31.88 6.66 -18.04
CA ARG A 787 32.77 5.58 -18.49
C ARG A 787 34.01 6.25 -19.09
N PRO A 788 35.24 5.90 -18.63
CA PRO A 788 36.48 6.51 -19.13
C PRO A 788 36.60 6.41 -20.66
N GLU A 789 36.04 5.36 -21.25
CA GLU A 789 36.06 5.11 -22.71
C GLU A 789 35.17 6.07 -23.52
N THR A 790 34.15 6.65 -22.91
CA THR A 790 33.22 7.58 -23.57
C THR A 790 33.76 9.02 -23.57
N ILE A 791 34.68 9.35 -22.67
CA ILE A 791 35.34 10.64 -22.58
C ILE A 791 36.42 10.78 -23.68
N LEU A 792 36.98 9.69 -24.14
CA LEU A 792 38.07 9.66 -25.12
C LEU A 792 37.63 9.53 -26.60
N SER A 793 36.33 9.34 -26.87
CA SER A 793 35.78 9.14 -28.21
C SER A 793 34.99 10.32 -28.77
N ARG A 794 35.08 11.53 -28.17
CA ARG A 794 34.48 12.77 -28.69
C ARG A 794 35.53 13.74 -29.15
#